data_c06da807ed0c0e50ab3fdec4fefa7887
#
_entry.id   c06da807ed0c0e50ab3fdec4fefa7887
#
_cell.length_a   1.000
_cell.length_b   1.000
_cell.length_c   1.000
_cell.angle_alpha   90.00
_cell.angle_beta   90.00
_cell.angle_gamma   90.00
#
_symmetry.space_group_name_H-M   'P 1'
#
loop_
_entity.id
_entity.type
_entity.pdbx_description
1 polymer ?
#
loop_
_entity_poly.entity_id
_entity_poly.type
_entity_poly.pdbx_seq_one_letter_code
_entity_poly.pdbx_strand_id
1 'polypeptide(L)'
;MLFQKVVFYLVICSLIRIFVPKKITNKKKTMKKVLILMVMACAATAVMAQVKPAIPRDVALEAKVEKTLAKMTLDEKIGQMLELNLDVMGKTTVENAKVDREKVRSVLQQYGRSAQEVDAMVKLSDQEIIDKLGAFPVDIYQGETKRVWKLNEQMLDTLISKWKVGSILNAPGSSAATVDQWQKWIRLIQEKSMKYLGIPDIYGLDHNHGVTYTAGGTLFPQPINLGATFNTELAFRGAEITAYESRASNCPWVYNPVVDLSRDPRWPRVWESFGEDAIVNSKMVAAEIKGYQGDDPNHIDGFHVGTSTKHYFGYGAPWTGKDRTPAYISPQLLREKYFEPFKAAALAGTLTMMVNSASINGVPVHASYEYLTKWLKEDLQWDGFLVTDWADINNLYSREKVAKDKKDAIRIAINAGIDMSMDPYSVEFCILLKELVNEGKVSMSRIDDAVRRILRAKYRLGLFDEPNTGGKGYEKFGCDEFAKASLQAAEESEVLLKNDGILPLAKGKKILLTGPNANQMRCLHGGWSYTWQGSKAENLSEKYNTIYEALCNKYGKENIILEQGVTYNENGAYYDENAPEIDKAVAAAAQVDVIIAAIGENSYTETPGNLTDLWLSENQRNLVKELAKTGKPIILVLNEGRPRLIADIEPLAKAVVDILIPGNYGGDALANLLAGDANFSAKMPYTYPREINSLNTYDYKVSEEVGTMAGAYNYDAKVSLQWPFGYGLSYTTFEYANLKVDKSSFTADDILTVSVDVKNTGARAGKEAVLLYSSDLVASIVPDNKRLRDFTKIALQPGETKTVTFQLPAKNLAFVNAEGRWMLEEGEFVLKIGKLTQNVQCSQTKVWDTPNI
;
A
#
# COMPACT_ATOMS: atom_id res chain seq x y z
N MET A 1 29.60 13.27 9.96
CA MET A 1 30.66 13.38 8.95
C MET A 1 31.77 14.37 9.30
N LEU A 2 31.48 15.61 9.70
CA LEU A 2 32.54 16.56 10.11
C LEU A 2 33.26 16.11 11.39
N PHE A 3 32.56 15.63 12.40
CA PHE A 3 33.11 15.16 13.65
C PHE A 3 34.00 13.91 13.50
N GLN A 4 33.59 12.96 12.67
CA GLN A 4 34.43 11.79 12.34
C GLN A 4 35.67 12.18 11.53
N LYS A 5 35.55 13.14 10.62
CA LYS A 5 36.73 13.70 9.90
C LYS A 5 37.69 14.41 10.87
N VAL A 6 37.18 15.12 11.86
CA VAL A 6 38.00 15.80 12.86
C VAL A 6 38.67 14.79 13.81
N VAL A 7 37.96 13.76 14.26
CA VAL A 7 38.54 12.69 15.09
C VAL A 7 39.58 11.89 14.32
N PHE A 8 39.28 11.54 13.04
CA PHE A 8 40.25 10.87 12.16
C PHE A 8 41.51 11.72 11.90
N TYR A 9 41.34 13.02 11.69
CA TYR A 9 42.44 13.95 11.53
C TYR A 9 43.32 14.08 12.80
N LEU A 10 42.66 14.10 13.96
CA LEU A 10 43.35 14.15 15.26
C LEU A 10 44.09 12.85 15.59
N VAL A 11 43.50 11.68 15.21
CA VAL A 11 44.15 10.38 15.36
C VAL A 11 45.35 10.25 14.43
N ILE A 12 45.29 10.71 13.19
CA ILE A 12 46.40 10.72 12.25
C ILE A 12 47.50 11.69 12.71
N CYS A 13 47.13 12.86 13.18
CA CYS A 13 48.11 13.80 13.76
C CYS A 13 48.81 13.25 15.01
N SER A 14 48.10 12.48 15.84
CA SER A 14 48.67 11.81 17.01
C SER A 14 49.59 10.64 16.65
N LEU A 15 49.21 9.83 15.64
CA LEU A 15 50.03 8.74 15.12
C LEU A 15 51.31 9.25 14.45
N ILE A 16 51.26 10.37 13.72
CA ILE A 16 52.42 11.01 13.10
C ILE A 16 53.39 11.53 14.19
N ARG A 17 52.90 11.99 15.36
CA ARG A 17 53.74 12.39 16.50
C ARG A 17 54.42 11.21 17.21
N ILE A 18 53.84 10.02 17.18
CA ILE A 18 54.34 8.82 17.83
C ILE A 18 55.41 8.11 16.99
N PHE A 19 55.33 8.16 15.66
CA PHE A 19 56.21 7.39 14.76
C PHE A 19 57.32 8.19 14.07
N VAL A 20 57.51 9.50 14.35
CA VAL A 20 58.61 10.28 13.79
C VAL A 20 59.71 10.45 14.82
N PRO A 21 60.86 9.77 14.70
CA PRO A 21 62.01 9.99 15.59
C PRO A 21 62.61 11.41 15.40
N LYS A 22 62.99 12.07 16.52
CA LYS A 22 63.48 13.46 16.59
C LYS A 22 64.83 13.75 15.90
N LYS A 23 65.28 12.88 14.99
CA LYS A 23 66.55 13.09 14.24
C LYS A 23 66.45 12.52 12.82
N ILE A 24 65.92 13.29 11.88
CA ILE A 24 66.30 13.16 10.47
C ILE A 24 66.19 14.53 9.80
N THR A 25 67.27 15.22 9.75
CA THR A 25 67.56 16.29 8.81
C THR A 25 67.99 15.65 7.48
N ASN A 26 67.32 15.99 6.40
CA ASN A 26 67.52 15.62 5.00
C ASN A 26 66.69 14.42 4.48
N LYS A 27 65.39 14.65 4.25
CA LYS A 27 64.62 13.85 3.25
C LYS A 27 63.29 14.52 2.85
N LYS A 28 63.30 15.75 2.36
CA LYS A 28 62.14 16.40 1.72
C LYS A 28 61.51 15.56 0.57
N LYS A 29 62.32 14.72 -0.10
CA LYS A 29 61.86 13.84 -1.19
C LYS A 29 61.12 12.59 -0.70
N THR A 30 61.50 12.02 0.45
CA THR A 30 60.86 10.81 0.98
C THR A 30 59.54 11.16 1.66
N MET A 31 59.44 12.29 2.37
CA MET A 31 58.16 12.75 2.95
C MET A 31 57.13 13.09 1.87
N LYS A 32 57.54 13.69 0.74
CA LYS A 32 56.59 13.89 -0.40
C LYS A 32 56.08 12.56 -0.99
N LYS A 33 56.93 11.53 -1.08
CA LYS A 33 56.52 10.21 -1.57
C LYS A 33 55.58 9.49 -0.59
N VAL A 34 55.83 9.58 0.70
CA VAL A 34 54.96 9.00 1.75
C VAL A 34 53.65 9.75 1.84
N LEU A 35 53.63 11.07 1.70
CA LEU A 35 52.43 11.88 1.67
C LEU A 35 51.58 11.58 0.39
N ILE A 36 52.26 11.42 -0.76
CA ILE A 36 51.60 11.03 -1.99
C ILE A 36 51.05 9.60 -1.91
N LEU A 37 51.77 8.66 -1.32
CA LEU A 37 51.28 7.29 -1.08
C LEU A 37 50.13 7.27 -0.06
N MET A 38 50.18 8.10 1.00
CA MET A 38 49.05 8.23 1.94
C MET A 38 47.81 8.89 1.28
N VAL A 39 48.03 9.93 0.46
CA VAL A 39 46.93 10.55 -0.30
C VAL A 39 46.36 9.58 -1.36
N MET A 40 47.19 8.77 -2.01
CA MET A 40 46.75 7.72 -2.91
C MET A 40 46.06 6.55 -2.18
N ALA A 41 46.55 6.15 -1.00
CA ALA A 41 45.88 5.18 -0.16
C ALA A 41 44.55 5.70 0.39
N CYS A 42 44.49 6.99 0.82
CA CYS A 42 43.22 7.63 1.20
C CYS A 42 42.29 7.85 0.02
N ALA A 43 42.80 8.07 -1.19
CA ALA A 43 42.01 8.11 -2.41
C ALA A 43 41.53 6.72 -2.86
N ALA A 44 42.35 5.68 -2.61
CA ALA A 44 41.97 4.29 -2.90
C ALA A 44 40.98 3.70 -1.89
N THR A 45 40.97 4.15 -0.63
CA THR A 45 39.96 3.76 0.37
C THR A 45 38.69 4.61 0.29
N ALA A 46 38.65 5.68 -0.49
CA ALA A 46 37.46 6.50 -0.78
C ALA A 46 36.64 5.97 -1.98
N VAL A 47 37.06 4.88 -2.60
CA VAL A 47 36.18 4.08 -3.49
C VAL A 47 35.45 3.04 -2.65
N MET A 48 34.81 3.45 -1.58
CA MET A 48 33.58 2.77 -1.15
C MET A 48 32.62 2.92 -2.32
N ALA A 49 32.09 1.82 -2.81
CA ALA A 49 31.09 1.82 -3.86
C ALA A 49 30.00 2.84 -3.44
N GLN A 50 30.04 4.02 -4.05
CA GLN A 50 28.98 5.01 -3.84
C GLN A 50 27.70 4.33 -4.28
N VAL A 51 26.77 4.14 -3.35
CA VAL A 51 25.41 3.69 -3.69
C VAL A 51 24.93 4.66 -4.77
N LYS A 52 24.68 4.15 -5.96
CA LYS A 52 24.15 4.98 -7.05
C LYS A 52 22.78 5.45 -6.64
N PRO A 53 22.49 6.76 -6.63
CA PRO A 53 21.13 7.22 -6.39
C PRO A 53 20.19 6.60 -7.43
N ALA A 54 18.98 6.20 -7.01
CA ALA A 54 17.98 5.60 -7.88
C ALA A 54 17.65 6.52 -9.07
N ILE A 55 17.50 7.81 -8.78
CA ILE A 55 17.33 8.84 -9.80
C ILE A 55 18.69 9.49 -10.07
N PRO A 56 19.25 9.38 -11.28
CA PRO A 56 20.48 10.07 -11.64
C PRO A 56 20.32 11.58 -11.44
N ARG A 57 21.33 12.21 -10.87
CA ARG A 57 21.30 13.66 -10.64
C ARG A 57 21.33 14.43 -11.96
N ASP A 58 20.27 15.17 -12.24
CA ASP A 58 20.23 16.14 -13.33
C ASP A 58 20.80 17.49 -12.85
N VAL A 59 21.98 17.86 -13.39
CA VAL A 59 22.71 19.09 -13.00
C VAL A 59 21.93 20.36 -13.37
N ALA A 60 21.20 20.34 -14.49
CA ALA A 60 20.46 21.50 -14.96
C ALA A 60 19.20 21.72 -14.09
N LEU A 61 18.50 20.65 -13.73
CA LEU A 61 17.38 20.69 -12.82
C LEU A 61 17.81 21.15 -11.43
N GLU A 62 18.89 20.61 -10.88
CA GLU A 62 19.43 21.03 -9.59
C GLU A 62 19.82 22.51 -9.55
N ALA A 63 20.37 23.03 -10.65
CA ALA A 63 20.66 24.47 -10.75
C ALA A 63 19.39 25.33 -10.71
N LYS A 64 18.27 24.88 -11.31
CA LYS A 64 16.97 25.55 -11.21
C LYS A 64 16.46 25.53 -9.76
N VAL A 65 16.55 24.37 -9.08
CA VAL A 65 16.16 24.21 -7.68
C VAL A 65 16.92 25.18 -6.77
N GLU A 66 18.25 25.19 -6.85
CA GLU A 66 19.08 26.07 -6.02
C GLU A 66 18.82 27.55 -6.32
N LYS A 67 18.62 27.91 -7.57
CA LYS A 67 18.25 29.29 -7.98
C LYS A 67 16.94 29.75 -7.37
N THR A 68 15.94 28.86 -7.30
CA THR A 68 14.63 29.17 -6.69
C THR A 68 14.77 29.24 -5.18
N LEU A 69 15.39 28.25 -4.54
CA LEU A 69 15.62 28.19 -3.10
C LEU A 69 16.34 29.43 -2.55
N ALA A 70 17.36 29.91 -3.27
CA ALA A 70 18.18 31.07 -2.87
C ALA A 70 17.40 32.38 -2.84
N LYS A 71 16.26 32.47 -3.53
CA LYS A 71 15.40 33.67 -3.55
C LYS A 71 14.31 33.65 -2.48
N MET A 72 14.03 32.51 -1.90
CA MET A 72 12.93 32.33 -0.96
C MET A 72 13.24 32.92 0.41
N THR A 73 12.28 33.63 0.95
CA THR A 73 12.26 34.03 2.36
C THR A 73 11.99 32.84 3.27
N LEU A 74 12.25 32.99 4.56
CA LEU A 74 11.95 31.92 5.55
C LEU A 74 10.45 31.56 5.54
N ASP A 75 9.56 32.52 5.44
CA ASP A 75 8.10 32.29 5.41
C ASP A 75 7.68 31.52 4.15
N GLU A 76 8.27 31.81 3.00
CA GLU A 76 8.02 31.05 1.78
C GLU A 76 8.54 29.62 1.88
N LYS A 77 9.72 29.42 2.47
CA LYS A 77 10.28 28.09 2.71
C LYS A 77 9.38 27.25 3.63
N ILE A 78 8.97 27.83 4.75
CA ILE A 78 8.09 27.15 5.71
C ILE A 78 6.72 26.85 5.11
N GLY A 79 6.14 27.76 4.34
CA GLY A 79 4.86 27.54 3.68
C GLY A 79 4.88 26.38 2.67
N GLN A 80 6.04 26.17 1.99
CA GLN A 80 6.20 25.01 1.12
C GLN A 80 6.23 23.67 1.89
N MET A 81 6.51 23.68 3.18
CA MET A 81 6.56 22.50 4.05
C MET A 81 5.20 22.18 4.68
N LEU A 82 4.14 22.93 4.35
CA LEU A 82 2.78 22.72 4.84
C LEU A 82 1.87 22.25 3.73
N GLU A 83 1.10 21.21 4.03
CA GLU A 83 0.03 20.67 3.21
C GLU A 83 -1.31 20.80 3.94
N LEU A 84 -2.31 21.41 3.27
CA LEU A 84 -3.64 21.67 3.81
C LEU A 84 -4.72 20.90 3.05
N ASN A 85 -5.78 20.50 3.76
CA ASN A 85 -6.98 19.93 3.14
C ASN A 85 -7.75 21.04 2.37
N LEU A 86 -8.20 20.71 1.17
CA LEU A 86 -9.01 21.60 0.32
C LEU A 86 -10.25 22.13 1.06
N ASP A 87 -10.82 21.39 1.99
CA ASP A 87 -12.00 21.80 2.76
C ASP A 87 -11.83 23.15 3.49
N VAL A 88 -10.60 23.47 3.95
CA VAL A 88 -10.34 24.76 4.62
C VAL A 88 -10.36 25.97 3.68
N MET A 89 -10.39 25.73 2.39
CA MET A 89 -10.42 26.79 1.36
C MET A 89 -11.82 27.08 0.85
N GLY A 90 -12.84 26.48 1.45
CA GLY A 90 -14.21 26.62 1.01
C GLY A 90 -15.22 26.54 2.14
N LYS A 91 -16.48 26.58 1.75
CA LYS A 91 -17.61 26.37 2.67
C LYS A 91 -18.54 25.33 2.10
N THR A 92 -18.90 24.37 2.91
CA THR A 92 -20.00 23.46 2.62
C THR A 92 -21.30 24.13 3.05
N THR A 93 -22.20 24.32 2.08
CA THR A 93 -23.57 24.70 2.36
C THR A 93 -24.43 23.46 2.31
N VAL A 94 -25.34 23.29 3.25
CA VAL A 94 -26.28 22.18 3.28
C VAL A 94 -27.69 22.77 3.11
N GLU A 95 -28.32 22.45 1.99
CA GLU A 95 -29.67 22.94 1.70
C GLU A 95 -30.67 22.11 2.51
N ASN A 96 -31.61 22.80 3.22
CA ASN A 96 -32.69 22.21 4.02
C ASN A 96 -32.24 21.30 5.17
N ALA A 97 -31.08 21.55 5.74
CA ALA A 97 -30.52 20.71 6.78
C ALA A 97 -31.17 20.93 8.16
N LYS A 98 -31.66 19.84 8.74
CA LYS A 98 -31.92 19.76 10.19
C LYS A 98 -30.83 18.88 10.80
N VAL A 99 -30.18 19.39 11.83
CA VAL A 99 -29.13 18.66 12.54
C VAL A 99 -29.76 17.61 13.47
N ASP A 100 -29.24 16.40 13.39
CA ASP A 100 -29.58 15.31 14.32
C ASP A 100 -28.60 15.35 15.50
N ARG A 101 -29.10 15.76 16.66
CA ARG A 101 -28.28 15.93 17.88
C ARG A 101 -27.68 14.61 18.40
N GLU A 102 -28.38 13.50 18.23
CA GLU A 102 -27.88 12.18 18.64
C GLU A 102 -26.75 11.71 17.72
N LYS A 103 -26.90 11.92 16.40
CA LYS A 103 -25.80 11.67 15.48
C LYS A 103 -24.58 12.55 15.78
N VAL A 104 -24.77 13.84 16.11
CA VAL A 104 -23.67 14.72 16.53
C VAL A 104 -22.99 14.18 17.79
N ARG A 105 -23.73 13.72 18.80
CA ARG A 105 -23.17 13.09 20.00
C ARG A 105 -22.31 11.89 19.64
N SER A 106 -22.87 10.95 18.89
CA SER A 106 -22.21 9.72 18.47
C SER A 106 -20.90 10.02 17.73
N VAL A 107 -20.95 10.91 16.75
CA VAL A 107 -19.77 11.32 15.97
C VAL A 107 -18.69 11.92 16.86
N LEU A 108 -19.02 12.89 17.71
CA LEU A 108 -18.04 13.54 18.58
C LEU A 108 -17.42 12.58 19.60
N GLN A 109 -18.21 11.64 20.12
CA GLN A 109 -17.72 10.58 21.01
C GLN A 109 -16.76 9.63 20.26
N GLN A 110 -17.11 9.23 19.05
CA GLN A 110 -16.25 8.42 18.19
C GLN A 110 -14.90 9.10 17.91
N TYR A 111 -14.89 10.42 17.78
CA TYR A 111 -13.67 11.22 17.64
C TYR A 111 -12.99 11.58 18.97
N GLY A 112 -13.37 10.93 20.09
CA GLY A 112 -12.71 11.06 21.38
C GLY A 112 -12.94 12.41 22.09
N ARG A 113 -13.99 13.15 21.73
CA ARG A 113 -14.32 14.41 22.41
C ARG A 113 -14.86 14.17 23.81
N SER A 114 -14.50 15.04 24.73
CA SER A 114 -14.99 14.96 26.11
C SER A 114 -16.50 15.20 26.20
N ALA A 115 -17.15 14.64 27.22
CA ALA A 115 -18.59 14.83 27.46
C ALA A 115 -18.97 16.33 27.52
N GLN A 116 -18.09 17.15 28.07
CA GLN A 116 -18.31 18.61 28.19
C GLN A 116 -18.28 19.28 26.78
N GLU A 117 -17.37 18.89 25.88
CA GLU A 117 -17.33 19.41 24.51
C GLU A 117 -18.54 18.96 23.71
N VAL A 118 -18.95 17.69 23.86
CA VAL A 118 -20.14 17.12 23.21
C VAL A 118 -21.40 17.88 23.66
N ASP A 119 -21.59 18.07 24.95
CA ASP A 119 -22.73 18.79 25.48
C ASP A 119 -22.77 20.28 25.11
N ALA A 120 -21.62 20.91 24.99
CA ALA A 120 -21.51 22.27 24.46
C ALA A 120 -21.92 22.34 22.98
N MET A 121 -21.49 21.39 22.17
CA MET A 121 -21.76 21.35 20.73
C MET A 121 -23.25 21.17 20.46
N VAL A 122 -23.90 20.19 21.07
CA VAL A 122 -25.33 19.89 20.81
C VAL A 122 -26.31 20.98 21.27
N LYS A 123 -25.86 21.94 22.08
CA LYS A 123 -26.65 23.12 22.48
C LYS A 123 -26.63 24.27 21.48
N LEU A 124 -25.74 24.23 20.50
CA LEU A 124 -25.64 25.24 19.44
C LEU A 124 -26.83 25.15 18.48
N SER A 125 -27.09 26.23 17.76
CA SER A 125 -28.05 26.24 16.66
C SER A 125 -27.59 25.28 15.54
N ASP A 126 -28.52 24.85 14.68
CA ASP A 126 -28.21 23.98 13.54
C ASP A 126 -27.13 24.60 12.66
N GLN A 127 -27.23 25.91 12.40
CA GLN A 127 -26.25 26.62 11.57
C GLN A 127 -24.86 26.65 12.22
N GLU A 128 -24.75 26.86 13.51
CA GLU A 128 -23.46 26.85 14.22
C GLU A 128 -22.83 25.46 14.24
N ILE A 129 -23.64 24.40 14.36
CA ILE A 129 -23.14 23.00 14.24
C ILE A 129 -22.67 22.72 12.81
N ILE A 130 -23.44 23.15 11.80
CA ILE A 130 -23.07 23.00 10.40
C ILE A 130 -21.76 23.75 10.10
N ASP A 131 -21.62 24.98 10.59
CA ASP A 131 -20.40 25.77 10.39
C ASP A 131 -19.15 25.12 11.05
N LYS A 132 -19.33 24.38 12.13
CA LYS A 132 -18.25 23.71 12.85
C LYS A 132 -17.97 22.28 12.37
N LEU A 133 -18.99 21.53 11.97
CA LEU A 133 -18.91 20.10 11.65
C LEU A 133 -19.30 19.80 10.19
N GLY A 134 -19.86 20.74 9.47
CA GLY A 134 -20.36 20.55 8.11
C GLY A 134 -19.28 20.17 7.07
N ALA A 135 -18.02 20.50 7.38
CA ALA A 135 -16.86 20.10 6.56
C ALA A 135 -16.43 18.63 6.82
N PHE A 136 -16.86 18.02 7.92
CA PHE A 136 -16.53 16.62 8.20
C PHE A 136 -17.40 15.67 7.35
N PRO A 137 -16.82 14.54 6.87
CA PRO A 137 -17.52 13.57 6.02
C PRO A 137 -18.50 12.68 6.82
N VAL A 138 -19.07 13.19 7.90
CA VAL A 138 -19.97 12.45 8.78
C VAL A 138 -21.40 12.92 8.60
N ASP A 139 -22.33 11.96 8.57
CA ASP A 139 -23.74 12.25 8.50
C ASP A 139 -24.24 12.69 9.88
N ILE A 140 -24.47 14.00 10.02
CA ILE A 140 -25.02 14.62 11.23
C ILE A 140 -26.45 15.16 11.03
N TYR A 141 -27.09 14.78 9.93
CA TYR A 141 -28.37 15.37 9.49
C TYR A 141 -29.54 14.40 9.63
N GLN A 142 -30.74 14.98 9.72
CA GLN A 142 -32.03 14.27 9.60
C GLN A 142 -32.43 14.24 8.13
N GLY A 143 -32.65 13.05 7.57
CA GLY A 143 -33.07 12.88 6.17
C GLY A 143 -31.97 13.11 5.15
N GLU A 144 -32.34 13.04 3.85
CA GLU A 144 -31.42 13.32 2.75
C GLU A 144 -31.11 14.80 2.68
N THR A 145 -29.83 15.13 2.66
CA THR A 145 -29.33 16.50 2.53
C THR A 145 -28.42 16.62 1.32
N LYS A 146 -28.58 17.70 0.57
CA LYS A 146 -27.67 18.03 -0.52
C LYS A 146 -26.55 18.91 0.03
N ARG A 147 -25.36 18.36 0.13
CA ARG A 147 -24.15 19.10 0.44
C ARG A 147 -23.58 19.73 -0.83
N VAL A 148 -23.32 21.02 -0.80
CA VAL A 148 -22.66 21.74 -1.88
C VAL A 148 -21.46 22.48 -1.32
N TRP A 149 -20.28 21.98 -1.61
CA TRP A 149 -19.04 22.69 -1.28
C TRP A 149 -18.71 23.73 -2.35
N LYS A 150 -18.33 24.93 -1.90
CA LYS A 150 -17.92 26.03 -2.79
C LYS A 150 -16.59 26.60 -2.33
N LEU A 151 -15.62 26.67 -3.24
CA LEU A 151 -14.34 27.32 -3.01
C LEU A 151 -14.57 28.82 -2.65
N ASN A 152 -13.84 29.29 -1.63
CA ASN A 152 -13.83 30.70 -1.21
C ASN A 152 -12.50 31.32 -1.66
N GLU A 153 -12.53 32.15 -2.70
CA GLU A 153 -11.32 32.76 -3.26
C GLU A 153 -10.57 33.63 -2.25
N GLN A 154 -11.29 34.33 -1.36
CA GLN A 154 -10.66 35.20 -0.35
C GLN A 154 -9.89 34.38 0.69
N MET A 155 -10.41 33.22 1.10
CA MET A 155 -9.70 32.29 1.98
C MET A 155 -8.46 31.75 1.27
N LEU A 156 -8.61 31.30 0.02
CA LEU A 156 -7.51 30.81 -0.80
C LEU A 156 -6.42 31.89 -0.98
N ASP A 157 -6.79 33.13 -1.31
CA ASP A 157 -5.86 34.25 -1.40
C ASP A 157 -5.09 34.46 -0.09
N THR A 158 -5.76 34.36 1.06
CA THR A 158 -5.12 34.51 2.38
C THR A 158 -4.13 33.38 2.64
N LEU A 159 -4.50 32.12 2.40
CA LEU A 159 -3.65 30.97 2.65
C LEU A 159 -2.39 31.01 1.77
N ILE A 160 -2.51 31.35 0.52
CA ILE A 160 -1.36 31.42 -0.39
C ILE A 160 -0.55 32.70 -0.19
N SER A 161 -1.18 33.89 -0.15
CA SER A 161 -0.43 35.15 -0.09
C SER A 161 0.21 35.41 1.27
N LYS A 162 -0.44 35.05 2.37
CA LYS A 162 0.06 35.29 3.74
C LYS A 162 0.87 34.10 4.26
N TRP A 163 0.32 32.88 4.16
CA TRP A 163 0.91 31.67 4.76
C TRP A 163 1.81 30.91 3.80
N LYS A 164 1.83 31.27 2.51
CA LYS A 164 2.74 30.72 1.50
C LYS A 164 2.58 29.22 1.28
N VAL A 165 1.39 28.69 1.54
CA VAL A 165 1.08 27.26 1.44
C VAL A 165 1.46 26.72 0.07
N GLY A 166 2.19 25.61 0.05
CA GLY A 166 2.76 25.03 -1.16
C GLY A 166 2.19 23.68 -1.57
N SER A 167 1.29 23.12 -0.76
CA SER A 167 0.62 21.86 -1.07
C SER A 167 -0.81 21.83 -0.56
N ILE A 168 -1.69 21.22 -1.34
CA ILE A 168 -3.10 21.03 -1.02
C ILE A 168 -3.48 19.60 -1.36
N LEU A 169 -4.35 19.00 -0.55
CA LEU A 169 -4.77 17.62 -0.70
C LEU A 169 -6.28 17.43 -0.62
N ASN A 170 -6.71 16.22 -1.00
CA ASN A 170 -8.02 15.63 -0.74
C ASN A 170 -9.16 16.19 -1.59
N ALA A 171 -10.33 15.56 -1.47
CA ALA A 171 -11.57 15.93 -2.15
C ALA A 171 -12.52 16.64 -1.18
N PRO A 172 -13.29 17.64 -1.65
CA PRO A 172 -14.25 18.33 -0.79
C PRO A 172 -15.27 17.34 -0.21
N GLY A 173 -15.39 17.33 1.13
CA GLY A 173 -16.26 16.41 1.84
C GLY A 173 -15.90 14.95 1.62
N SER A 174 -14.65 14.65 1.27
CA SER A 174 -14.13 13.31 0.95
C SER A 174 -14.98 12.55 -0.08
N SER A 175 -15.51 13.25 -1.10
CA SER A 175 -16.33 12.66 -2.16
C SER A 175 -15.76 12.97 -3.54
N ALA A 176 -15.87 12.01 -4.47
CA ALA A 176 -15.40 12.17 -5.83
C ALA A 176 -16.09 13.35 -6.54
N ALA A 177 -15.30 14.09 -7.32
CA ALA A 177 -15.75 15.19 -8.16
C ALA A 177 -15.52 14.87 -9.64
N THR A 178 -16.22 15.62 -10.53
CA THR A 178 -16.01 15.49 -11.98
C THR A 178 -14.66 16.07 -12.41
N VAL A 179 -14.16 15.66 -13.57
CA VAL A 179 -12.94 16.23 -14.19
C VAL A 179 -13.03 17.76 -14.28
N ASP A 180 -14.18 18.31 -14.72
CA ASP A 180 -14.37 19.77 -14.85
C ASP A 180 -14.28 20.50 -13.51
N GLN A 181 -14.81 19.90 -12.44
CA GLN A 181 -14.70 20.45 -11.10
C GLN A 181 -13.26 20.47 -10.61
N TRP A 182 -12.55 19.35 -10.76
CA TRP A 182 -11.13 19.24 -10.42
C TRP A 182 -10.27 20.24 -11.18
N GLN A 183 -10.45 20.32 -12.50
CA GLN A 183 -9.73 21.27 -13.33
C GLN A 183 -9.97 22.71 -12.91
N LYS A 184 -11.23 23.05 -12.60
CA LYS A 184 -11.58 24.41 -12.14
C LYS A 184 -10.88 24.75 -10.81
N TRP A 185 -10.90 23.85 -9.83
CA TRP A 185 -10.33 24.11 -8.51
C TRP A 185 -8.82 24.17 -8.54
N ILE A 186 -8.18 23.17 -9.13
CA ILE A 186 -6.70 23.08 -9.17
C ILE A 186 -6.13 24.21 -10.03
N ARG A 187 -6.77 24.55 -11.14
CA ARG A 187 -6.35 25.71 -11.96
C ARG A 187 -6.34 26.99 -11.15
N LEU A 188 -7.42 27.29 -10.42
CA LEU A 188 -7.50 28.49 -9.59
C LEU A 188 -6.41 28.51 -8.51
N ILE A 189 -6.16 27.39 -7.86
CA ILE A 189 -5.06 27.23 -6.89
C ILE A 189 -3.72 27.55 -7.54
N GLN A 190 -3.44 26.96 -8.69
CA GLN A 190 -2.19 27.21 -9.44
C GLN A 190 -2.03 28.67 -9.87
N GLU A 191 -3.10 29.29 -10.39
CA GLU A 191 -3.09 30.71 -10.76
C GLU A 191 -2.73 31.62 -9.56
N LYS A 192 -3.30 31.34 -8.38
CA LYS A 192 -3.00 32.09 -7.16
C LYS A 192 -1.57 31.81 -6.67
N SER A 193 -1.12 30.54 -6.68
CA SER A 193 0.25 30.17 -6.27
C SER A 193 1.30 30.84 -7.18
N MET A 194 1.11 30.79 -8.49
CA MET A 194 2.03 31.44 -9.43
C MET A 194 1.98 32.98 -9.30
N LYS A 195 0.81 33.55 -9.07
CA LYS A 195 0.67 35.01 -8.88
C LYS A 195 1.40 35.50 -7.63
N TYR A 196 1.23 34.84 -6.50
CA TYR A 196 1.74 35.33 -5.21
C TYR A 196 3.13 34.84 -4.85
N LEU A 197 3.52 33.65 -5.32
CA LEU A 197 4.77 32.98 -4.94
C LEU A 197 5.74 32.79 -6.11
N GLY A 198 5.22 32.69 -7.35
CA GLY A 198 6.00 32.22 -8.50
C GLY A 198 6.46 30.77 -8.34
N ILE A 199 5.83 30.03 -7.44
CA ILE A 199 6.08 28.62 -7.15
C ILE A 199 4.73 27.90 -7.27
N PRO A 200 4.63 26.86 -8.11
CA PRO A 200 3.38 26.12 -8.28
C PRO A 200 3.02 25.33 -7.02
N ASP A 201 1.73 25.12 -6.80
CA ASP A 201 1.22 24.18 -5.80
C ASP A 201 1.49 22.72 -6.24
N ILE A 202 1.63 21.80 -5.28
CA ILE A 202 1.60 20.35 -5.56
C ILE A 202 0.33 19.78 -4.92
N TYR A 203 -0.61 19.36 -5.77
CA TYR A 203 -1.91 18.85 -5.35
C TYR A 203 -1.87 17.32 -5.25
N GLY A 204 -2.26 16.76 -4.09
CA GLY A 204 -2.26 15.33 -3.82
C GLY A 204 -3.64 14.71 -3.63
N LEU A 205 -3.84 13.48 -4.16
CA LEU A 205 -5.07 12.69 -3.98
C LEU A 205 -4.77 11.22 -3.68
N ASP A 206 -5.66 10.59 -2.90
CA ASP A 206 -5.66 9.14 -2.64
C ASP A 206 -6.26 8.36 -3.81
N HIS A 207 -5.55 8.28 -4.92
CA HIS A 207 -5.89 7.44 -6.07
C HIS A 207 -5.29 6.04 -5.89
N ASN A 208 -5.84 5.27 -4.92
CA ASN A 208 -5.22 4.02 -4.45
C ASN A 208 -5.43 2.82 -5.38
N HIS A 209 -6.51 2.78 -6.18
CA HIS A 209 -6.78 1.70 -7.13
C HIS A 209 -7.50 2.21 -8.38
N GLY A 210 -6.94 3.16 -9.05
CA GLY A 210 -7.55 3.96 -10.12
C GLY A 210 -7.82 5.37 -9.64
N VAL A 211 -8.52 6.17 -10.42
CA VAL A 211 -8.83 7.57 -10.07
C VAL A 211 -10.01 7.68 -9.12
N THR A 212 -9.85 7.14 -7.95
CA THR A 212 -10.91 6.91 -6.95
C THR A 212 -11.70 8.17 -6.58
N TYR A 213 -11.11 9.34 -6.65
CA TYR A 213 -11.77 10.62 -6.37
C TYR A 213 -12.18 11.42 -7.62
N THR A 214 -12.12 10.80 -8.83
CA THR A 214 -12.61 11.41 -10.06
C THR A 214 -13.78 10.61 -10.63
N ALA A 215 -14.97 11.19 -10.59
CA ALA A 215 -16.19 10.55 -11.08
C ALA A 215 -16.10 10.26 -12.59
N GLY A 216 -16.48 9.06 -12.98
CA GLY A 216 -16.48 8.62 -14.38
C GLY A 216 -15.16 7.99 -14.84
N GLY A 217 -14.09 8.10 -14.09
CA GLY A 217 -12.81 7.46 -14.37
C GLY A 217 -12.80 5.96 -14.05
N THR A 218 -11.68 5.32 -14.35
CA THR A 218 -11.50 3.88 -14.23
C THR A 218 -11.04 3.52 -12.81
N LEU A 219 -11.73 2.60 -12.15
CA LEU A 219 -11.26 1.94 -10.93
C LEU A 219 -10.79 0.53 -11.27
N PHE A 220 -9.68 0.14 -10.69
CA PHE A 220 -9.10 -1.20 -10.77
C PHE A 220 -9.45 -2.04 -9.53
N PRO A 221 -9.19 -3.37 -9.54
CA PRO A 221 -9.18 -4.14 -8.30
C PRO A 221 -8.26 -3.52 -7.25
N GLN A 222 -8.57 -3.72 -5.98
CA GLN A 222 -7.72 -3.27 -4.88
C GLN A 222 -6.32 -3.92 -4.95
N PRO A 223 -5.27 -3.33 -4.35
CA PRO A 223 -3.91 -3.85 -4.43
C PRO A 223 -3.76 -5.32 -4.02
N ILE A 224 -4.53 -5.80 -3.04
CA ILE A 224 -4.53 -7.21 -2.65
C ILE A 224 -4.89 -8.15 -3.80
N ASN A 225 -5.85 -7.74 -4.63
CA ASN A 225 -6.23 -8.46 -5.84
C ASN A 225 -5.09 -8.45 -6.86
N LEU A 226 -4.44 -7.30 -7.08
CA LEU A 226 -3.26 -7.24 -7.97
C LEU A 226 -2.15 -8.16 -7.46
N GLY A 227 -1.93 -8.23 -6.14
CA GLY A 227 -1.02 -9.19 -5.52
C GLY A 227 -1.38 -10.63 -5.85
N ALA A 228 -2.67 -11.00 -5.81
CA ALA A 228 -3.16 -12.34 -6.16
C ALA A 228 -2.92 -12.71 -7.62
N THR A 229 -2.77 -11.75 -8.51
CA THR A 229 -2.45 -12.02 -9.92
C THR A 229 -1.04 -12.56 -10.13
N PHE A 230 -0.07 -12.24 -9.28
CA PHE A 230 1.36 -12.45 -9.51
C PHE A 230 1.79 -11.96 -10.90
N ASN A 231 1.22 -10.85 -11.37
CA ASN A 231 1.41 -10.31 -12.70
C ASN A 231 1.72 -8.80 -12.64
N THR A 232 3.00 -8.46 -12.70
CA THR A 232 3.49 -7.09 -12.63
C THR A 232 3.04 -6.21 -13.81
N GLU A 233 2.71 -6.82 -14.96
CA GLU A 233 2.19 -6.11 -16.12
C GLU A 233 0.82 -5.45 -15.83
N LEU A 234 -0.05 -6.14 -15.08
CA LEU A 234 -1.35 -5.58 -14.70
C LEU A 234 -1.19 -4.41 -13.72
N ALA A 235 -0.25 -4.50 -12.78
CA ALA A 235 0.07 -3.41 -11.86
C ALA A 235 0.60 -2.18 -12.63
N PHE A 236 1.56 -2.40 -13.55
CA PHE A 236 2.08 -1.36 -14.44
C PHE A 236 0.96 -0.69 -15.24
N ARG A 237 0.11 -1.49 -15.93
CA ARG A 237 -0.96 -0.97 -16.79
C ARG A 237 -2.02 -0.21 -16.01
N GLY A 238 -2.40 -0.71 -14.82
CA GLY A 238 -3.33 -0.02 -13.93
C GLY A 238 -2.81 1.34 -13.48
N ALA A 239 -1.53 1.40 -13.12
CA ALA A 239 -0.85 2.63 -12.72
C ALA A 239 -0.74 3.65 -13.88
N GLU A 240 -0.39 3.19 -15.08
CA GLU A 240 -0.31 4.03 -16.30
C GLU A 240 -1.66 4.68 -16.63
N ILE A 241 -2.75 3.91 -16.59
CA ILE A 241 -4.11 4.42 -16.82
C ILE A 241 -4.50 5.40 -15.71
N THR A 242 -4.22 5.06 -14.45
CA THR A 242 -4.52 5.94 -13.31
C THR A 242 -3.76 7.26 -13.41
N ALA A 243 -2.49 7.24 -13.85
CA ALA A 243 -1.71 8.45 -14.07
C ALA A 243 -2.33 9.36 -15.13
N TYR A 244 -2.67 8.79 -16.28
CA TYR A 244 -3.32 9.50 -17.38
C TYR A 244 -4.64 10.15 -16.92
N GLU A 245 -5.49 9.41 -16.24
CA GLU A 245 -6.78 9.92 -15.77
C GLU A 245 -6.64 10.90 -14.60
N SER A 246 -5.61 10.78 -13.75
CA SER A 246 -5.30 11.77 -12.71
C SER A 246 -4.88 13.10 -13.30
N ARG A 247 -4.04 13.07 -14.33
CA ARG A 247 -3.65 14.31 -15.05
C ARG A 247 -4.80 14.93 -15.80
N ALA A 248 -5.73 14.15 -16.32
CA ALA A 248 -6.99 14.68 -16.87
C ALA A 248 -7.73 15.57 -15.88
N SER A 249 -7.61 15.30 -14.59
CA SER A 249 -8.18 16.06 -13.47
C SER A 249 -7.24 17.15 -12.94
N ASN A 250 -6.12 17.44 -13.57
CA ASN A 250 -5.04 18.32 -13.08
C ASN A 250 -4.33 17.81 -11.81
N CYS A 251 -4.57 16.61 -11.33
CA CYS A 251 -3.88 16.05 -10.17
C CYS A 251 -2.48 15.52 -10.56
N PRO A 252 -1.38 16.15 -10.12
CA PRO A 252 -0.03 15.74 -10.51
C PRO A 252 0.61 14.73 -9.57
N TRP A 253 0.02 14.43 -8.40
CA TRP A 253 0.62 13.66 -7.33
C TRP A 253 -0.40 12.75 -6.67
N VAL A 254 -0.06 11.47 -6.52
CA VAL A 254 -0.95 10.45 -5.93
C VAL A 254 -0.31 9.82 -4.71
N TYR A 255 -1.12 9.56 -3.65
CA TYR A 255 -0.67 8.87 -2.44
C TYR A 255 -0.74 7.36 -2.62
N ASN A 256 0.03 6.87 -3.58
CA ASN A 256 0.15 5.49 -4.00
C ASN A 256 1.57 5.25 -4.56
N PRO A 257 2.13 4.04 -4.60
CA PRO A 257 1.62 2.74 -4.15
C PRO A 257 1.58 2.53 -2.63
N VAL A 258 0.67 1.65 -2.17
CA VAL A 258 0.64 1.17 -0.78
C VAL A 258 1.37 -0.17 -0.71
N VAL A 259 2.40 -0.25 0.14
CA VAL A 259 3.28 -1.45 0.22
C VAL A 259 3.53 -1.91 1.66
N ASP A 260 2.59 -1.65 2.52
CA ASP A 260 2.58 -2.22 3.86
C ASP A 260 2.45 -3.74 3.76
N LEU A 261 3.35 -4.50 4.41
CA LEU A 261 3.24 -5.95 4.41
C LEU A 261 2.04 -6.39 5.26
N SER A 262 1.07 -7.03 4.63
CA SER A 262 -0.17 -7.49 5.27
C SER A 262 0.05 -8.86 5.91
N ARG A 263 0.80 -8.92 7.01
CA ARG A 263 1.16 -10.15 7.71
C ARG A 263 0.24 -10.48 8.91
N ASP A 264 -0.59 -9.53 9.33
CA ASP A 264 -1.57 -9.71 10.39
C ASP A 264 -2.99 -9.56 9.82
N PRO A 265 -3.78 -10.63 9.73
CA PRO A 265 -5.14 -10.58 9.17
C PRO A 265 -6.11 -9.76 10.00
N ARG A 266 -5.77 -9.40 11.23
CA ARG A 266 -6.61 -8.54 12.09
C ARG A 266 -6.55 -7.07 11.68
N TRP A 267 -5.48 -6.66 10.99
CA TRP A 267 -5.29 -5.28 10.56
C TRP A 267 -6.34 -4.87 9.50
N PRO A 268 -7.00 -3.70 9.64
CA PRO A 268 -8.08 -3.33 8.71
C PRO A 268 -7.62 -2.92 7.31
N ARG A 269 -6.31 -2.71 7.10
CA ARG A 269 -5.76 -2.24 5.83
C ARG A 269 -5.00 -3.33 5.06
N VAL A 270 -5.25 -4.61 5.37
CA VAL A 270 -4.66 -5.77 4.66
C VAL A 270 -4.85 -5.65 3.14
N TRP A 271 -6.03 -5.27 2.70
CA TRP A 271 -6.39 -5.19 1.29
C TRP A 271 -5.74 -4.02 0.53
N GLU A 272 -5.15 -3.05 1.23
CA GLU A 272 -4.52 -1.88 0.60
C GLU A 272 -3.13 -2.18 0.04
N SER A 273 -2.54 -3.35 0.29
CA SER A 273 -1.23 -3.78 -0.20
C SER A 273 -1.30 -5.10 -0.99
N PHE A 274 -0.16 -5.52 -1.56
CA PHE A 274 -0.08 -6.71 -2.41
C PHE A 274 0.05 -8.03 -1.64
N GLY A 275 -0.22 -8.04 -0.32
CA GLY A 275 -0.22 -9.23 0.52
C GLY A 275 0.97 -9.33 1.47
N GLU A 276 1.26 -10.56 1.96
CA GLU A 276 2.17 -10.80 3.07
C GLU A 276 3.65 -10.86 2.70
N ASP A 277 3.98 -11.01 1.40
CA ASP A 277 5.34 -11.28 0.95
C ASP A 277 6.09 -10.04 0.47
N ALA A 278 7.34 -9.89 0.92
CA ALA A 278 8.18 -8.74 0.60
C ALA A 278 8.59 -8.67 -0.89
N ILE A 279 8.81 -9.82 -1.56
CA ILE A 279 9.19 -9.86 -2.97
C ILE A 279 8.00 -9.51 -3.87
N VAL A 280 6.80 -10.00 -3.53
CA VAL A 280 5.58 -9.62 -4.25
C VAL A 280 5.38 -8.11 -4.17
N ASN A 281 5.38 -7.54 -2.96
CA ASN A 281 5.25 -6.10 -2.77
C ASN A 281 6.36 -5.31 -3.49
N SER A 282 7.62 -5.77 -3.42
CA SER A 282 8.75 -5.10 -4.07
C SER A 282 8.66 -5.08 -5.59
N LYS A 283 8.22 -6.17 -6.22
CA LYS A 283 8.08 -6.24 -7.68
C LYS A 283 6.85 -5.47 -8.17
N MET A 284 5.74 -5.55 -7.44
CA MET A 284 4.52 -4.81 -7.78
C MET A 284 4.72 -3.30 -7.65
N VAL A 285 5.33 -2.84 -6.55
CA VAL A 285 5.59 -1.40 -6.35
C VAL A 285 6.52 -0.83 -7.42
N ALA A 286 7.56 -1.57 -7.81
CA ALA A 286 8.47 -1.12 -8.86
C ALA A 286 7.76 -0.99 -10.22
N ALA A 287 6.84 -1.91 -10.52
CA ALA A 287 6.02 -1.85 -11.74
C ALA A 287 5.04 -0.67 -11.70
N GLU A 288 4.33 -0.45 -10.58
CA GLU A 288 3.41 0.68 -10.45
C GLU A 288 4.13 2.03 -10.52
N ILE A 289 5.27 2.20 -9.84
CA ILE A 289 6.03 3.46 -9.90
C ILE A 289 6.40 3.78 -11.34
N LYS A 290 6.82 2.78 -12.11
CA LYS A 290 7.12 2.96 -13.54
C LYS A 290 5.86 3.35 -14.34
N GLY A 291 4.72 2.73 -14.07
CA GLY A 291 3.45 3.07 -14.70
C GLY A 291 2.99 4.50 -14.35
N TYR A 292 3.12 4.89 -13.07
CA TYR A 292 2.74 6.24 -12.62
C TYR A 292 3.68 7.33 -13.14
N GLN A 293 5.01 7.13 -13.07
CA GLN A 293 6.00 8.19 -13.30
C GLN A 293 6.62 8.18 -14.70
N GLY A 294 6.40 7.12 -15.48
CA GLY A 294 6.99 6.96 -16.81
C GLY A 294 8.47 6.54 -16.77
N ASP A 295 9.14 6.67 -17.92
CA ASP A 295 10.51 6.18 -18.12
C ASP A 295 11.60 7.17 -17.70
N ASP A 296 11.31 8.49 -17.65
CA ASP A 296 12.28 9.51 -17.22
C ASP A 296 11.93 10.06 -15.83
N PRO A 297 12.59 9.60 -14.77
CA PRO A 297 12.29 10.02 -13.40
C PRO A 297 12.68 11.48 -13.11
N ASN A 298 13.48 12.13 -13.95
CA ASN A 298 13.79 13.56 -13.84
C ASN A 298 12.81 14.46 -14.60
N HIS A 299 11.98 13.87 -15.47
CA HIS A 299 11.00 14.59 -16.27
C HIS A 299 9.71 13.77 -16.39
N ILE A 300 8.83 13.91 -15.42
CA ILE A 300 7.50 13.29 -15.39
C ILE A 300 6.58 14.15 -16.25
N ASP A 301 6.18 13.63 -17.39
CA ASP A 301 5.42 14.39 -18.39
C ASP A 301 3.95 14.62 -18.01
N GLY A 302 3.19 15.28 -18.88
CA GLY A 302 1.78 15.65 -18.63
C GLY A 302 0.83 14.46 -18.55
N PHE A 303 1.23 13.24 -18.91
CA PHE A 303 0.42 12.02 -18.84
C PHE A 303 0.75 11.13 -17.63
N HIS A 304 1.82 11.46 -16.91
CA HIS A 304 2.32 10.75 -15.74
C HIS A 304 2.21 11.60 -14.47
N VAL A 305 2.22 10.97 -13.31
CA VAL A 305 2.10 11.59 -11.99
C VAL A 305 3.24 11.20 -11.07
N GLY A 306 3.53 12.03 -10.09
CA GLY A 306 4.42 11.66 -8.99
C GLY A 306 3.74 10.70 -8.02
N THR A 307 4.51 9.76 -7.47
CA THR A 307 4.06 8.80 -6.47
C THR A 307 4.40 9.25 -5.05
N SER A 308 3.57 8.87 -4.09
CA SER A 308 3.89 8.88 -2.66
C SER A 308 3.70 7.47 -2.11
N THR A 309 4.77 6.68 -2.15
CA THR A 309 4.71 5.31 -1.63
C THR A 309 4.47 5.33 -0.12
N LYS A 310 3.50 4.51 0.37
CA LYS A 310 3.05 4.56 1.75
C LYS A 310 2.81 3.17 2.36
N HIS A 311 2.80 3.05 3.69
CA HIS A 311 3.19 4.04 4.72
C HIS A 311 4.55 3.66 5.30
N TYR A 312 5.56 4.42 5.04
CA TYR A 312 6.96 4.14 5.39
C TYR A 312 7.16 4.01 6.90
N PHE A 313 7.54 2.87 7.43
CA PHE A 313 7.39 1.47 7.12
C PHE A 313 7.00 0.70 8.39
N GLY A 314 6.66 -0.62 8.30
CA GLY A 314 6.30 -1.44 9.47
C GLY A 314 4.90 -1.18 10.03
N TYR A 315 4.03 -0.51 9.28
CA TYR A 315 2.68 -0.14 9.70
C TYR A 315 1.72 -1.33 9.74
N GLY A 316 1.86 -2.28 8.81
CA GLY A 316 1.00 -3.48 8.68
C GLY A 316 1.24 -4.56 9.72
N ALA A 317 1.94 -4.27 10.84
CA ALA A 317 2.22 -5.22 11.91
C ALA A 317 1.82 -4.70 13.31
N PRO A 318 0.64 -4.13 13.50
CA PRO A 318 0.23 -3.64 14.80
C PRO A 318 0.06 -4.80 15.78
N TRP A 319 0.67 -4.69 16.97
CA TRP A 319 0.61 -5.75 17.99
C TRP A 319 -0.82 -6.17 18.36
N THR A 320 -1.74 -5.22 18.39
CA THR A 320 -3.14 -5.46 18.73
C THR A 320 -4.01 -5.83 17.52
N GLY A 321 -3.46 -5.83 16.31
CA GLY A 321 -4.21 -5.95 15.07
C GLY A 321 -5.04 -4.71 14.71
N LYS A 322 -5.00 -3.64 15.51
CA LYS A 322 -5.79 -2.42 15.30
C LYS A 322 -4.96 -1.35 14.59
N ASP A 323 -5.62 -0.61 13.72
CA ASP A 323 -5.03 0.48 12.99
C ASP A 323 -4.44 1.56 13.90
N ARG A 324 -3.34 2.19 13.48
CA ARG A 324 -2.62 3.28 14.15
C ARG A 324 -2.15 2.92 15.56
N THR A 325 -1.88 1.62 15.83
CA THR A 325 -1.37 1.13 17.12
C THR A 325 0.07 0.60 16.99
N PRO A 326 0.83 0.52 18.11
CA PRO A 326 2.24 0.19 18.09
C PRO A 326 2.55 -1.18 17.48
N ALA A 327 3.62 -1.25 16.69
CA ALA A 327 4.23 -2.48 16.20
C ALA A 327 5.46 -2.86 17.04
N TYR A 328 5.66 -4.19 17.27
CA TYR A 328 6.87 -4.74 17.88
C TYR A 328 7.49 -5.73 16.91
N ILE A 329 8.52 -5.27 16.22
CA ILE A 329 9.16 -6.01 15.13
C ILE A 329 10.65 -6.15 15.45
N SER A 330 11.18 -7.39 15.37
CA SER A 330 12.62 -7.56 15.58
C SER A 330 13.43 -6.75 14.56
N PRO A 331 14.62 -6.23 14.91
CA PRO A 331 15.46 -5.48 13.98
C PRO A 331 15.78 -6.25 12.68
N GLN A 332 15.94 -7.58 12.79
CA GLN A 332 16.18 -8.45 11.66
C GLN A 332 14.98 -8.47 10.71
N LEU A 333 13.79 -8.79 11.23
CA LEU A 333 12.57 -8.87 10.46
C LEU A 333 12.20 -7.50 9.85
N LEU A 334 12.42 -6.43 10.61
CA LEU A 334 12.18 -5.07 10.15
C LEU A 334 13.01 -4.75 8.89
N ARG A 335 14.31 -5.12 8.88
CA ARG A 335 15.22 -4.88 7.76
C ARG A 335 15.00 -5.85 6.61
N GLU A 336 14.82 -7.13 6.90
CA GLU A 336 14.71 -8.18 5.88
C GLU A 336 13.38 -8.18 5.11
N LYS A 337 12.30 -7.72 5.75
CA LYS A 337 10.95 -7.86 5.18
C LYS A 337 10.23 -6.51 5.06
N TYR A 338 10.05 -5.79 6.16
CA TYR A 338 9.24 -4.56 6.14
C TYR A 338 9.89 -3.39 5.41
N PHE A 339 11.22 -3.30 5.41
CA PHE A 339 11.94 -2.24 4.70
C PHE A 339 12.12 -2.54 3.20
N GLU A 340 12.19 -3.80 2.79
CA GLU A 340 12.50 -4.21 1.41
C GLU A 340 11.54 -3.62 0.34
N PRO A 341 10.20 -3.58 0.51
CA PRO A 341 9.33 -2.94 -0.46
C PRO A 341 9.58 -1.44 -0.61
N PHE A 342 9.89 -0.73 0.49
CA PHE A 342 10.22 0.70 0.44
C PHE A 342 11.61 0.95 -0.15
N LYS A 343 12.57 0.06 0.08
CA LYS A 343 13.85 0.06 -0.62
C LYS A 343 13.65 -0.13 -2.12
N ALA A 344 12.82 -1.09 -2.52
CA ALA A 344 12.47 -1.30 -3.93
C ALA A 344 11.79 -0.05 -4.53
N ALA A 345 10.87 0.59 -3.81
CA ALA A 345 10.25 1.84 -4.23
C ALA A 345 11.26 2.99 -4.38
N ALA A 346 12.18 3.15 -3.42
CA ALA A 346 13.25 4.14 -3.51
C ALA A 346 14.15 3.89 -4.73
N LEU A 347 14.52 2.63 -4.98
CA LEU A 347 15.35 2.22 -6.13
C LEU A 347 14.60 2.32 -7.46
N ALA A 348 13.27 2.18 -7.47
CA ALA A 348 12.43 2.45 -8.63
C ALA A 348 12.21 3.94 -8.90
N GLY A 349 12.64 4.82 -7.99
CA GLY A 349 12.60 6.26 -8.16
C GLY A 349 11.30 6.92 -7.71
N THR A 350 10.58 6.35 -6.72
CA THR A 350 9.40 7.02 -6.14
C THR A 350 9.71 8.46 -5.75
N LEU A 351 8.84 9.38 -6.16
CA LEU A 351 9.06 10.82 -5.99
C LEU A 351 9.00 11.23 -4.53
N THR A 352 8.09 10.65 -3.76
CA THR A 352 7.87 10.95 -2.35
C THR A 352 7.51 9.68 -1.57
N MET A 353 7.55 9.76 -0.24
CA MET A 353 7.00 8.72 0.64
C MET A 353 6.19 9.35 1.77
N MET A 354 5.03 8.75 2.07
CA MET A 354 4.22 9.09 3.24
C MET A 354 4.63 8.20 4.41
N VAL A 355 4.78 8.79 5.59
CA VAL A 355 5.32 8.11 6.77
C VAL A 355 4.23 7.36 7.54
N ASN A 356 4.58 6.21 8.09
CA ASN A 356 3.73 5.37 8.96
C ASN A 356 3.16 6.14 10.16
N SER A 357 1.85 6.04 10.34
CA SER A 357 1.10 6.75 11.40
C SER A 357 1.12 6.02 12.76
N ALA A 358 2.18 5.26 13.08
CA ALA A 358 2.31 4.52 14.33
C ALA A 358 3.75 4.51 14.84
N SER A 359 3.99 3.78 15.93
CA SER A 359 5.32 3.57 16.49
C SER A 359 5.84 2.15 16.24
N ILE A 360 7.15 2.01 16.08
CA ILE A 360 7.87 0.74 15.98
C ILE A 360 8.77 0.61 17.20
N ASN A 361 8.64 -0.49 17.94
CA ASN A 361 9.45 -0.78 19.12
C ASN A 361 9.50 0.40 20.12
N GLY A 362 8.36 1.09 20.28
CA GLY A 362 8.19 2.21 21.21
C GLY A 362 8.62 3.58 20.69
N VAL A 363 9.12 3.69 19.45
CA VAL A 363 9.50 4.96 18.81
C VAL A 363 8.55 5.29 17.68
N PRO A 364 7.81 6.42 17.73
CA PRO A 364 7.03 6.87 16.58
C PRO A 364 7.92 7.07 15.37
N VAL A 365 7.49 6.59 14.20
CA VAL A 365 8.33 6.67 12.99
C VAL A 365 8.63 8.12 12.64
N HIS A 366 7.69 9.03 12.84
CA HIS A 366 7.85 10.48 12.66
C HIS A 366 8.93 11.13 13.58
N ALA A 367 9.36 10.43 14.63
CA ALA A 367 10.40 10.87 15.55
C ALA A 367 11.76 10.17 15.33
N SER A 368 11.86 9.25 14.39
CA SER A 368 13.05 8.40 14.19
C SER A 368 13.99 8.95 13.13
N TYR A 369 15.07 9.62 13.54
CA TYR A 369 16.17 10.00 12.64
C TYR A 369 16.79 8.78 11.94
N GLU A 370 16.90 7.67 12.65
CA GLU A 370 17.46 6.41 12.12
C GLU A 370 16.69 5.94 10.89
N TYR A 371 15.35 5.92 10.95
CA TYR A 371 14.52 5.42 9.86
C TYR A 371 14.36 6.45 8.74
N LEU A 372 14.03 7.70 9.10
CA LEU A 372 13.70 8.73 8.11
C LEU A 372 14.93 9.29 7.39
N THR A 373 16.00 9.51 8.11
CA THR A 373 17.20 10.13 7.54
C THR A 373 18.26 9.10 7.21
N LYS A 374 18.69 8.28 8.19
CA LYS A 374 19.82 7.40 7.98
C LYS A 374 19.52 6.29 6.97
N TRP A 375 18.49 5.46 7.21
CA TRP A 375 18.18 4.33 6.30
C TRP A 375 17.78 4.78 4.91
N LEU A 376 16.96 5.83 4.81
CA LEU A 376 16.35 6.24 3.55
C LEU A 376 17.19 7.28 2.81
N LYS A 377 17.47 8.44 3.44
CA LYS A 377 18.10 9.56 2.76
C LYS A 377 19.63 9.38 2.64
N GLU A 378 20.28 8.79 3.67
CA GLU A 378 21.74 8.63 3.67
C GLU A 378 22.18 7.29 3.06
N ASP A 379 21.66 6.16 3.55
CA ASP A 379 22.12 4.83 3.14
C ASP A 379 21.66 4.46 1.71
N LEU A 380 20.43 4.86 1.30
CA LEU A 380 19.93 4.65 -0.06
C LEU A 380 20.21 5.83 -1.01
N GLN A 381 20.70 6.98 -0.49
CA GLN A 381 20.85 8.20 -1.28
C GLN A 381 19.56 8.65 -1.99
N TRP A 382 18.41 8.36 -1.36
CA TRP A 382 17.11 8.76 -1.90
C TRP A 382 16.91 10.27 -1.77
N ASP A 383 16.55 10.94 -2.87
CA ASP A 383 16.50 12.39 -2.98
C ASP A 383 15.08 12.97 -3.03
N GLY A 384 14.05 12.14 -2.90
CA GLY A 384 12.66 12.56 -2.75
C GLY A 384 12.37 13.21 -1.39
N PHE A 385 11.13 13.61 -1.12
CA PHE A 385 10.71 14.18 0.15
C PHE A 385 9.75 13.28 0.93
N LEU A 386 9.80 13.42 2.26
CA LEU A 386 8.92 12.74 3.20
C LEU A 386 7.75 13.64 3.59
N VAL A 387 6.53 13.17 3.37
CA VAL A 387 5.30 13.78 3.87
C VAL A 387 4.75 12.95 5.04
N THR A 388 4.14 13.60 6.03
CA THR A 388 3.48 12.88 7.12
C THR A 388 2.16 12.26 6.65
N ASP A 389 1.60 11.33 7.42
CA ASP A 389 0.19 11.00 7.38
C ASP A 389 -0.61 12.08 8.17
N TRP A 390 -1.93 11.93 8.23
CA TRP A 390 -2.91 12.91 8.72
C TRP A 390 -2.63 13.40 10.14
N ALA A 391 -2.22 14.66 10.26
CA ALA A 391 -1.92 15.37 11.51
C ALA A 391 -0.86 14.69 12.40
N ASP A 392 0.02 13.88 11.86
CA ASP A 392 0.90 13.01 12.65
C ASP A 392 2.05 13.72 13.37
N ILE A 393 2.44 14.92 12.95
CA ILE A 393 3.30 15.75 13.81
C ILE A 393 2.56 16.11 15.11
N ASN A 394 1.31 16.55 15.04
CA ASN A 394 0.51 16.85 16.22
C ASN A 394 0.27 15.60 17.08
N ASN A 395 0.17 14.42 16.47
CA ASN A 395 -0.01 13.15 17.15
C ASN A 395 1.19 12.74 18.02
N LEU A 396 2.42 13.22 17.75
CA LEU A 396 3.54 13.03 18.66
C LEU A 396 3.27 13.59 20.06
N TYR A 397 2.49 14.67 20.15
CA TYR A 397 2.00 15.26 21.39
C TYR A 397 0.69 14.65 21.88
N SER A 398 -0.33 14.61 21.01
CA SER A 398 -1.71 14.28 21.43
C SER A 398 -1.93 12.78 21.65
N ARG A 399 -1.35 11.90 20.81
CA ARG A 399 -1.52 10.43 20.82
C ARG A 399 -0.30 9.71 21.39
N GLU A 400 0.87 9.93 20.81
CA GLU A 400 2.11 9.19 21.13
C GLU A 400 2.77 9.63 22.44
N LYS A 401 2.50 10.85 22.92
CA LYS A 401 3.00 11.43 24.16
C LYS A 401 4.54 11.52 24.28
N VAL A 402 5.22 11.63 23.16
CA VAL A 402 6.70 11.78 23.08
C VAL A 402 7.13 13.24 22.99
N ALA A 403 6.21 14.15 22.75
CA ALA A 403 6.44 15.59 22.78
C ALA A 403 5.64 16.24 23.91
N LYS A 404 6.18 17.30 24.52
CA LYS A 404 5.51 18.01 25.63
C LYS A 404 4.39 18.96 25.17
N ASP A 405 4.50 19.46 23.95
CA ASP A 405 3.57 20.38 23.29
C ASP A 405 3.70 20.27 21.76
N LYS A 406 2.85 20.95 21.00
CA LYS A 406 2.87 20.96 19.54
C LYS A 406 4.19 21.51 18.97
N LYS A 407 4.76 22.54 19.59
CA LYS A 407 6.03 23.11 19.16
C LYS A 407 7.19 22.12 19.29
N ASP A 408 7.21 21.37 20.38
CA ASP A 408 8.18 20.30 20.60
C ASP A 408 7.98 19.14 19.62
N ALA A 409 6.74 18.79 19.30
CA ALA A 409 6.40 17.80 18.28
C ALA A 409 6.98 18.17 16.90
N ILE A 410 6.81 19.43 16.47
CA ILE A 410 7.38 19.96 15.22
C ILE A 410 8.92 19.89 15.27
N ARG A 411 9.53 20.29 16.37
CA ARG A 411 10.98 20.21 16.55
C ARG A 411 11.52 18.78 16.37
N ILE A 412 10.86 17.82 17.00
CA ILE A 412 11.23 16.39 16.92
C ILE A 412 11.11 15.90 15.47
N ALA A 413 9.95 16.07 14.84
CA ALA A 413 9.68 15.53 13.51
C ALA A 413 10.59 16.14 12.43
N ILE A 414 10.74 17.47 12.42
CA ILE A 414 11.55 18.14 11.39
C ILE A 414 13.03 17.76 11.53
N ASN A 415 13.55 17.69 12.77
CA ASN A 415 14.95 17.27 12.99
C ASN A 415 15.14 15.76 12.73
N ALA A 416 14.10 14.92 12.82
CA ALA A 416 14.17 13.52 12.45
C ALA A 416 14.22 13.31 10.93
N GLY A 417 13.73 14.27 10.13
CA GLY A 417 13.83 14.19 8.66
C GLY A 417 12.54 14.41 7.91
N ILE A 418 11.43 14.76 8.56
CA ILE A 418 10.17 15.13 7.87
C ILE A 418 10.39 16.39 7.04
N ASP A 419 9.93 16.39 5.80
CA ASP A 419 10.08 17.50 4.86
C ASP A 419 8.79 18.29 4.69
N MET A 420 7.62 17.62 4.71
CA MET A 420 6.30 18.25 4.56
C MET A 420 5.35 17.72 5.64
N SER A 421 4.65 18.64 6.31
CA SER A 421 3.61 18.31 7.29
C SER A 421 2.24 18.31 6.63
N MET A 422 1.53 17.19 6.66
CA MET A 422 0.10 17.14 6.41
C MET A 422 -0.62 17.58 7.69
N ASP A 423 -0.78 18.90 7.87
CA ASP A 423 -1.58 19.48 8.95
C ASP A 423 -2.89 20.01 8.34
N PRO A 424 -3.91 19.17 8.21
CA PRO A 424 -4.98 19.37 7.25
C PRO A 424 -5.83 20.62 7.50
N TYR A 425 -5.85 21.12 8.73
CA TYR A 425 -6.81 22.18 9.11
C TYR A 425 -6.17 23.41 9.76
N SER A 426 -4.83 23.46 9.89
CA SER A 426 -4.18 24.52 10.67
C SER A 426 -2.92 25.05 10.01
N VAL A 427 -2.72 26.35 10.11
CA VAL A 427 -1.48 27.03 9.74
C VAL A 427 -0.54 27.23 10.95
N GLU A 428 -0.89 26.69 12.12
CA GLU A 428 -0.11 26.82 13.35
C GLU A 428 1.30 26.26 13.19
N PHE A 429 1.46 25.22 12.37
CA PHE A 429 2.76 24.68 11.97
C PHE A 429 3.71 25.76 11.48
N CYS A 430 3.27 26.67 10.61
CA CYS A 430 4.11 27.73 10.08
C CYS A 430 4.59 28.68 11.16
N ILE A 431 3.73 29.01 12.12
CA ILE A 431 4.06 29.94 13.24
C ILE A 431 5.11 29.30 14.12
N LEU A 432 4.86 28.08 14.58
CA LEU A 432 5.70 27.36 15.54
C LEU A 432 7.06 26.96 14.92
N LEU A 433 7.08 26.54 13.66
CA LEU A 433 8.32 26.22 12.97
C LEU A 433 9.21 27.46 12.78
N LYS A 434 8.62 28.61 12.44
CA LYS A 434 9.35 29.88 12.34
C LYS A 434 9.99 30.28 13.69
N GLU A 435 9.27 30.13 14.79
CA GLU A 435 9.79 30.34 16.12
C GLU A 435 10.98 29.41 16.41
N LEU A 436 10.84 28.10 16.11
CA LEU A 436 11.92 27.12 16.32
C LEU A 436 13.19 27.44 15.52
N VAL A 437 13.05 27.96 14.30
CA VAL A 437 14.19 28.41 13.49
C VAL A 437 14.84 29.64 14.13
N ASN A 438 14.06 30.64 14.55
CA ASN A 438 14.58 31.84 15.21
C ASN A 438 15.27 31.55 16.56
N GLU A 439 14.82 30.51 17.26
CA GLU A 439 15.43 30.03 18.51
C GLU A 439 16.67 29.13 18.27
N GLY A 440 16.99 28.81 17.01
CA GLY A 440 18.09 27.92 16.65
C GLY A 440 17.83 26.45 17.03
N LYS A 441 16.56 26.06 17.26
CA LYS A 441 16.13 24.67 17.59
C LYS A 441 15.95 23.80 16.35
N VAL A 442 15.70 24.43 15.20
CA VAL A 442 15.73 23.85 13.87
C VAL A 442 16.68 24.71 13.02
N SER A 443 17.63 24.08 12.35
CA SER A 443 18.62 24.78 11.56
C SER A 443 18.06 25.22 10.20
N MET A 444 18.55 26.36 9.68
CA MET A 444 18.24 26.77 8.30
C MET A 444 18.65 25.72 7.27
N SER A 445 19.75 25.00 7.50
CA SER A 445 20.18 23.93 6.59
C SER A 445 19.19 22.78 6.52
N ARG A 446 18.46 22.47 7.62
CA ARG A 446 17.40 21.47 7.61
C ARG A 446 16.15 21.96 6.83
N ILE A 447 15.80 23.23 7.01
CA ILE A 447 14.71 23.86 6.23
C ILE A 447 15.08 23.86 4.75
N ASP A 448 16.29 24.28 4.39
CA ASP A 448 16.77 24.30 3.01
C ASP A 448 16.80 22.90 2.38
N ASP A 449 17.16 21.86 3.12
CA ASP A 449 17.12 20.48 2.62
C ASP A 449 15.68 20.03 2.34
N ALA A 450 14.73 20.30 3.24
CA ALA A 450 13.32 19.97 3.02
C ALA A 450 12.76 20.66 1.76
N VAL A 451 12.95 21.97 1.69
CA VAL A 451 12.41 22.77 0.58
C VAL A 451 13.08 22.41 -0.76
N ARG A 452 14.39 22.12 -0.74
CA ARG A 452 15.11 21.64 -1.93
C ARG A 452 14.49 20.37 -2.49
N ARG A 453 14.13 19.41 -1.63
CA ARG A 453 13.47 18.16 -2.02
C ARG A 453 12.08 18.41 -2.59
N ILE A 454 11.29 19.28 -1.97
CA ILE A 454 9.96 19.66 -2.43
C ILE A 454 10.04 20.38 -3.79
N LEU A 455 10.94 21.35 -3.94
CA LEU A 455 11.12 22.06 -5.21
C LEU A 455 11.58 21.10 -6.32
N ARG A 456 12.50 20.16 -6.02
CA ARG A 456 12.94 19.14 -6.97
C ARG A 456 11.77 18.32 -7.50
N ALA A 457 10.87 17.88 -6.61
CA ALA A 457 9.67 17.16 -7.01
C ALA A 457 8.78 17.99 -7.93
N LYS A 458 8.53 19.26 -7.62
CA LYS A 458 7.76 20.18 -8.46
C LYS A 458 8.39 20.42 -9.84
N TYR A 459 9.74 20.48 -9.92
CA TYR A 459 10.45 20.58 -11.19
C TYR A 459 10.38 19.27 -11.98
N ARG A 460 10.54 18.11 -11.34
CA ARG A 460 10.40 16.80 -11.99
C ARG A 460 9.02 16.57 -12.58
N LEU A 461 7.99 17.09 -11.91
CA LEU A 461 6.59 17.05 -12.38
C LEU A 461 6.26 18.07 -13.48
N GLY A 462 7.24 18.91 -13.88
CA GLY A 462 7.04 19.95 -14.90
C GLY A 462 6.14 21.11 -14.44
N LEU A 463 5.78 21.21 -13.15
CA LEU A 463 4.78 22.17 -12.66
C LEU A 463 5.23 23.64 -12.81
N PHE A 464 6.52 23.94 -12.86
CA PHE A 464 7.02 25.28 -13.11
C PHE A 464 6.84 25.73 -14.57
N ASP A 465 6.86 24.79 -15.50
CA ASP A 465 6.72 25.06 -16.94
C ASP A 465 5.23 24.97 -17.34
N GLU A 466 4.49 23.98 -16.79
CA GLU A 466 3.09 23.74 -17.06
C GLU A 466 2.33 23.39 -15.75
N PRO A 467 1.93 24.39 -14.94
CA PRO A 467 1.23 24.15 -13.67
C PRO A 467 -0.17 23.53 -13.86
N ASN A 468 -0.76 23.63 -15.06
CA ASN A 468 -2.07 23.07 -15.41
C ASN A 468 -2.01 22.34 -16.76
N THR A 469 -2.49 21.11 -16.82
CA THR A 469 -2.55 20.33 -18.06
C THR A 469 -3.58 20.83 -19.08
N GLY A 470 -4.44 21.75 -18.68
CA GLY A 470 -5.45 22.37 -19.55
C GLY A 470 -6.56 21.44 -20.05
N GLY A 471 -6.55 20.16 -19.65
CA GLY A 471 -7.55 19.17 -20.01
C GLY A 471 -7.55 18.74 -21.49
N LYS A 472 -6.51 19.06 -22.26
CA LYS A 472 -6.36 18.64 -23.65
C LYS A 472 -5.48 17.40 -23.75
N GLY A 473 -5.81 16.47 -24.66
CA GLY A 473 -5.08 15.23 -24.86
C GLY A 473 -5.52 14.07 -23.97
N TYR A 474 -6.68 14.23 -23.28
CA TYR A 474 -7.20 13.20 -22.36
C TYR A 474 -8.54 12.60 -22.85
N GLU A 475 -8.68 12.46 -24.16
CA GLU A 475 -9.89 11.94 -24.81
C GLU A 475 -10.17 10.47 -24.44
N LYS A 476 -9.17 9.75 -23.92
CA LYS A 476 -9.32 8.37 -23.45
C LYS A 476 -9.87 8.26 -22.01
N PHE A 477 -10.12 9.37 -21.31
CA PHE A 477 -10.67 9.30 -19.95
C PHE A 477 -11.95 8.46 -19.90
N GLY A 478 -11.97 7.39 -19.08
CA GLY A 478 -13.11 6.49 -18.92
C GLY A 478 -13.48 5.68 -20.16
N CYS A 479 -12.56 5.48 -21.10
CA CYS A 479 -12.83 4.77 -22.37
C CYS A 479 -12.94 3.24 -22.21
N ASP A 480 -13.50 2.59 -23.25
CA ASP A 480 -13.67 1.13 -23.30
C ASP A 480 -12.35 0.35 -23.21
N GLU A 481 -11.25 0.91 -23.70
CA GLU A 481 -9.90 0.29 -23.58
C GLU A 481 -9.51 0.16 -22.09
N PHE A 482 -9.75 1.21 -21.31
CA PHE A 482 -9.44 1.24 -19.87
C PHE A 482 -10.40 0.35 -19.07
N ALA A 483 -11.68 0.34 -19.45
CA ALA A 483 -12.67 -0.56 -18.89
C ALA A 483 -12.28 -2.05 -19.09
N LYS A 484 -11.80 -2.41 -20.28
CA LYS A 484 -11.30 -3.77 -20.57
C LYS A 484 -10.06 -4.13 -19.77
N ALA A 485 -9.15 -3.19 -19.56
CA ALA A 485 -7.97 -3.41 -18.74
C ALA A 485 -8.36 -3.69 -17.26
N SER A 486 -9.33 -2.96 -16.73
CA SER A 486 -9.87 -3.20 -15.38
C SER A 486 -10.59 -4.54 -15.26
N LEU A 487 -11.44 -4.91 -16.24
CA LEU A 487 -12.09 -6.22 -16.26
C LEU A 487 -11.06 -7.36 -16.31
N GLN A 488 -10.03 -7.24 -17.16
CA GLN A 488 -8.96 -8.24 -17.22
C GLN A 488 -8.24 -8.39 -15.88
N ALA A 489 -7.94 -7.27 -15.20
CA ALA A 489 -7.31 -7.31 -13.89
C ALA A 489 -8.21 -8.00 -12.85
N ALA A 490 -9.52 -7.78 -12.90
CA ALA A 490 -10.48 -8.46 -12.02
C ALA A 490 -10.53 -9.97 -12.32
N GLU A 491 -10.66 -10.39 -13.59
CA GLU A 491 -10.68 -11.80 -13.98
C GLU A 491 -9.40 -12.55 -13.59
N GLU A 492 -8.22 -11.90 -13.66
CA GLU A 492 -6.96 -12.51 -13.26
C GLU A 492 -6.69 -12.49 -11.75
N SER A 493 -7.55 -11.83 -10.96
CA SER A 493 -7.34 -11.61 -9.52
C SER A 493 -8.24 -12.45 -8.61
N GLU A 494 -9.35 -12.98 -9.10
CA GLU A 494 -10.26 -13.82 -8.32
C GLU A 494 -9.73 -15.24 -8.20
N VAL A 495 -9.72 -15.80 -6.99
CA VAL A 495 -9.02 -17.05 -6.66
C VAL A 495 -10.00 -18.21 -6.50
N LEU A 496 -9.83 -19.28 -7.27
CA LEU A 496 -10.56 -20.52 -7.06
C LEU A 496 -9.86 -21.36 -5.96
N LEU A 497 -10.54 -21.52 -4.82
CA LEU A 497 -9.96 -22.19 -3.64
C LEU A 497 -10.43 -23.65 -3.50
N LYS A 498 -11.61 -23.97 -4.00
CA LYS A 498 -12.18 -25.33 -3.99
C LYS A 498 -13.10 -25.52 -5.18
N ASN A 499 -13.07 -26.71 -5.79
CA ASN A 499 -14.01 -27.11 -6.84
C ASN A 499 -14.18 -28.63 -6.85
N ASP A 500 -15.30 -29.13 -6.30
CA ASP A 500 -15.67 -30.54 -6.32
C ASP A 500 -16.42 -30.90 -7.63
N GLY A 501 -16.04 -30.27 -8.75
CA GLY A 501 -16.57 -30.55 -10.09
C GLY A 501 -17.87 -29.83 -10.43
N ILE A 502 -18.30 -28.83 -9.64
CA ILE A 502 -19.50 -28.04 -9.94
C ILE A 502 -19.21 -26.90 -10.92
N LEU A 503 -18.01 -26.39 -10.94
CA LEU A 503 -17.56 -25.32 -11.84
C LEU A 503 -16.75 -25.88 -13.01
N PRO A 504 -16.85 -25.30 -14.22
CA PRO A 504 -17.72 -24.19 -14.63
C PRO A 504 -19.21 -24.52 -14.54
N LEU A 505 -20.03 -23.55 -14.11
CA LEU A 505 -21.45 -23.73 -13.93
C LEU A 505 -22.17 -23.74 -15.28
N ALA A 506 -22.91 -24.84 -15.53
CA ALA A 506 -23.62 -25.05 -16.79
C ALA A 506 -24.73 -24.01 -16.98
N LYS A 507 -24.95 -23.59 -18.25
CA LYS A 507 -26.10 -22.75 -18.65
C LYS A 507 -27.43 -23.44 -18.37
N GLY A 508 -28.49 -22.66 -18.14
CA GLY A 508 -29.84 -23.16 -17.87
C GLY A 508 -30.08 -23.65 -16.44
N LYS A 509 -29.12 -23.58 -15.56
CA LYS A 509 -29.34 -23.85 -14.14
C LYS A 509 -30.09 -22.71 -13.49
N LYS A 510 -31.05 -23.08 -12.61
CA LYS A 510 -31.69 -22.12 -11.70
C LYS A 510 -30.79 -21.89 -10.48
N ILE A 511 -30.55 -20.66 -10.18
CA ILE A 511 -29.56 -20.21 -9.17
C ILE A 511 -30.30 -19.42 -8.09
N LEU A 512 -30.10 -19.78 -6.83
CA LEU A 512 -30.35 -18.87 -5.71
C LEU A 512 -29.06 -18.09 -5.43
N LEU A 513 -29.13 -16.78 -5.59
CA LEU A 513 -28.10 -15.88 -5.14
C LEU A 513 -28.48 -15.32 -3.76
N THR A 514 -27.63 -15.49 -2.77
CA THR A 514 -27.90 -15.16 -1.38
C THR A 514 -26.67 -14.52 -0.71
N GLY A 515 -26.83 -13.99 0.50
CA GLY A 515 -25.79 -13.32 1.27
C GLY A 515 -25.77 -11.79 1.09
N PRO A 516 -25.14 -11.06 2.01
CA PRO A 516 -25.18 -9.60 2.04
C PRO A 516 -24.42 -8.94 0.88
N ASN A 517 -23.43 -9.63 0.30
CA ASN A 517 -22.62 -9.12 -0.82
C ASN A 517 -23.24 -9.39 -2.20
N ALA A 518 -24.36 -10.08 -2.25
CA ALA A 518 -25.01 -10.52 -3.50
C ALA A 518 -25.39 -9.38 -4.46
N ASN A 519 -25.80 -8.24 -3.92
CA ASN A 519 -26.32 -7.11 -4.71
C ASN A 519 -25.84 -5.76 -4.14
N GLN A 520 -24.55 -5.63 -3.92
CA GLN A 520 -23.93 -4.45 -3.31
C GLN A 520 -22.63 -4.07 -4.05
N MET A 521 -22.66 -2.97 -4.78
CA MET A 521 -21.47 -2.49 -5.51
C MET A 521 -20.36 -2.05 -4.54
N ARG A 522 -20.71 -1.42 -3.43
CA ARG A 522 -19.72 -0.96 -2.43
C ARG A 522 -18.85 -2.08 -1.85
N CYS A 523 -19.36 -3.29 -1.75
CA CYS A 523 -18.58 -4.45 -1.31
C CYS A 523 -17.54 -4.86 -2.36
N LEU A 524 -17.85 -4.69 -3.64
CA LEU A 524 -16.94 -5.02 -4.75
C LEU A 524 -15.80 -4.01 -4.89
N HIS A 525 -16.08 -2.71 -4.74
CA HIS A 525 -15.03 -1.70 -4.90
C HIS A 525 -14.29 -1.35 -3.60
N GLY A 526 -14.92 -1.57 -2.42
CA GLY A 526 -14.27 -1.38 -1.13
C GLY A 526 -14.06 0.08 -0.71
N GLY A 527 -13.26 0.29 0.32
CA GLY A 527 -12.84 1.61 0.78
C GLY A 527 -11.99 2.38 -0.23
N TRP A 528 -11.78 3.67 -0.03
CA TRP A 528 -11.10 4.56 -0.98
C TRP A 528 -11.73 4.55 -2.39
N SER A 529 -13.04 4.29 -2.50
CA SER A 529 -13.76 4.27 -3.78
C SER A 529 -14.84 5.32 -3.77
N TYR A 530 -14.66 6.37 -4.55
CA TYR A 530 -15.52 7.56 -4.65
C TYR A 530 -15.68 8.36 -3.34
N THR A 531 -15.61 7.70 -2.20
CA THR A 531 -15.60 8.27 -0.85
C THR A 531 -14.56 7.56 0.00
N TRP A 532 -14.15 8.16 1.12
CA TRP A 532 -13.17 7.54 2.04
C TRP A 532 -13.53 6.11 2.44
N GLN A 533 -14.77 5.87 2.90
CA GLN A 533 -15.20 4.54 3.33
C GLN A 533 -15.77 3.67 2.20
N GLY A 534 -15.84 4.17 0.97
CA GLY A 534 -16.46 3.45 -0.17
C GLY A 534 -17.98 3.29 -0.06
N SER A 535 -18.60 3.94 0.92
CA SER A 535 -20.05 3.94 1.17
C SER A 535 -20.73 5.14 0.54
N LYS A 536 -22.05 5.06 0.32
CA LYS A 536 -22.86 6.16 -0.22
C LYS A 536 -22.38 6.66 -1.60
N ALA A 537 -21.94 5.75 -2.42
CA ALA A 537 -21.39 6.03 -3.76
C ALA A 537 -22.18 5.34 -4.89
N GLU A 538 -23.35 4.86 -4.61
CA GLU A 538 -24.19 4.09 -5.53
C GLU A 538 -24.47 4.86 -6.82
N ASN A 539 -24.77 6.16 -6.71
CA ASN A 539 -25.01 7.03 -7.86
C ASN A 539 -23.77 7.28 -8.74
N LEU A 540 -22.58 6.98 -8.26
CA LEU A 540 -21.32 7.08 -9.01
C LEU A 540 -20.91 5.74 -9.64
N SER A 541 -21.55 4.65 -9.23
CA SER A 541 -21.28 3.27 -9.67
C SER A 541 -22.44 2.62 -10.44
N GLU A 542 -23.54 3.31 -10.71
CA GLU A 542 -24.75 2.78 -11.38
C GLU A 542 -24.50 2.12 -12.75
N LYS A 543 -23.43 2.50 -13.45
CA LYS A 543 -23.07 1.91 -14.75
C LYS A 543 -22.41 0.53 -14.66
N TYR A 544 -22.06 0.07 -13.46
CA TYR A 544 -21.38 -1.20 -13.22
C TYR A 544 -22.34 -2.25 -12.67
N ASN A 545 -22.03 -3.51 -12.89
CA ASN A 545 -22.89 -4.61 -12.48
C ASN A 545 -22.50 -5.13 -11.09
N THR A 546 -23.47 -5.24 -10.20
CA THR A 546 -23.35 -6.07 -8.99
C THR A 546 -23.23 -7.56 -9.37
N ILE A 547 -22.91 -8.43 -8.41
CA ILE A 547 -22.88 -9.88 -8.64
C ILE A 547 -24.25 -10.33 -9.20
N TYR A 548 -25.36 -9.83 -8.63
CA TYR A 548 -26.70 -10.15 -9.10
C TYR A 548 -26.93 -9.76 -10.57
N GLU A 549 -26.62 -8.53 -10.92
CA GLU A 549 -26.84 -8.02 -12.27
C GLU A 549 -25.95 -8.74 -13.29
N ALA A 550 -24.68 -9.00 -12.95
CA ALA A 550 -23.76 -9.75 -13.80
C ALA A 550 -24.23 -11.20 -14.02
N LEU A 551 -24.72 -11.86 -12.99
CA LEU A 551 -25.27 -13.21 -13.13
C LEU A 551 -26.58 -13.21 -13.94
N CYS A 552 -27.46 -12.21 -13.77
CA CYS A 552 -28.65 -12.04 -14.61
C CYS A 552 -28.28 -11.87 -16.10
N ASN A 553 -27.26 -11.06 -16.38
CA ASN A 553 -26.74 -10.85 -17.74
C ASN A 553 -26.14 -12.15 -18.32
N LYS A 554 -25.50 -12.98 -17.52
CA LYS A 554 -24.80 -14.19 -17.93
C LYS A 554 -25.72 -15.40 -18.10
N TYR A 555 -26.69 -15.62 -17.19
CA TYR A 555 -27.52 -16.82 -17.11
C TYR A 555 -28.99 -16.60 -17.44
N GLY A 556 -29.42 -15.33 -17.62
CA GLY A 556 -30.82 -14.93 -17.79
C GLY A 556 -31.48 -14.63 -16.43
N LYS A 557 -32.17 -13.51 -16.35
CA LYS A 557 -32.81 -13.02 -15.11
C LYS A 557 -33.85 -14.01 -14.57
N GLU A 558 -34.53 -14.73 -15.44
CA GLU A 558 -35.52 -15.76 -15.11
C GLU A 558 -34.92 -16.99 -14.40
N ASN A 559 -33.64 -17.16 -14.48
CA ASN A 559 -32.91 -18.27 -13.84
C ASN A 559 -32.26 -17.86 -12.50
N ILE A 560 -32.34 -16.59 -12.11
CA ILE A 560 -31.72 -16.09 -10.87
C ILE A 560 -32.81 -15.68 -9.88
N ILE A 561 -32.82 -16.28 -8.72
CA ILE A 561 -33.62 -15.87 -7.57
C ILE A 561 -32.65 -15.13 -6.63
N LEU A 562 -32.94 -13.86 -6.34
CA LEU A 562 -32.21 -13.08 -5.32
C LEU A 562 -33.00 -13.13 -4.01
N GLU A 563 -32.43 -13.77 -3.01
CA GLU A 563 -32.94 -13.74 -1.64
C GLU A 563 -31.74 -13.68 -0.68
N GLN A 564 -31.44 -12.48 -0.17
CA GLN A 564 -30.18 -12.26 0.55
C GLN A 564 -30.13 -12.99 1.89
N GLY A 565 -31.24 -13.11 2.63
CA GLY A 565 -31.30 -13.76 3.96
C GLY A 565 -30.54 -13.01 5.06
N VAL A 566 -29.45 -12.33 4.71
CA VAL A 566 -28.66 -11.43 5.57
C VAL A 566 -28.34 -10.17 4.78
N THR A 567 -28.47 -9.00 5.41
CA THR A 567 -28.15 -7.69 4.81
C THR A 567 -27.40 -6.80 5.79
N TYR A 568 -26.56 -5.90 5.29
CA TYR A 568 -25.88 -4.90 6.12
C TYR A 568 -26.82 -3.78 6.56
N ASN A 569 -26.57 -3.24 7.76
CA ASN A 569 -27.24 -2.05 8.25
C ASN A 569 -26.55 -0.80 7.73
N GLU A 570 -27.15 -0.09 6.79
CA GLU A 570 -26.57 1.10 6.16
C GLU A 570 -26.32 2.27 7.11
N ASN A 571 -27.00 2.30 8.25
CA ASN A 571 -26.85 3.34 9.27
C ASN A 571 -25.97 2.91 10.46
N GLY A 572 -25.42 1.71 10.43
CA GLY A 572 -24.54 1.15 11.44
C GLY A 572 -23.05 1.24 11.11
N ALA A 573 -22.22 0.57 11.90
CA ALA A 573 -20.83 0.29 11.56
C ALA A 573 -20.76 -0.68 10.35
N TYR A 574 -19.61 -0.76 9.70
CA TYR A 574 -19.48 -1.62 8.50
C TYR A 574 -19.83 -3.09 8.74
N TYR A 575 -19.66 -3.57 9.95
CA TYR A 575 -19.98 -4.97 10.36
C TYR A 575 -21.40 -5.16 10.86
N ASP A 576 -22.19 -4.09 11.01
CA ASP A 576 -23.55 -4.21 11.53
C ASP A 576 -24.48 -4.78 10.45
N GLU A 577 -25.29 -5.74 10.86
CA GLU A 577 -26.28 -6.40 10.02
C GLU A 577 -27.69 -6.15 10.52
N ASN A 578 -28.65 -6.16 9.61
CA ASN A 578 -30.08 -6.16 9.93
C ASN A 578 -30.49 -7.51 10.53
N ALA A 579 -31.69 -7.58 11.11
CA ALA A 579 -32.28 -8.85 11.55
C ALA A 579 -32.29 -9.85 10.38
N PRO A 580 -31.67 -11.05 10.51
CA PRO A 580 -31.57 -11.99 9.41
C PRO A 580 -32.93 -12.61 9.03
N GLU A 581 -33.12 -12.82 7.71
CA GLU A 581 -34.32 -13.46 7.15
C GLU A 581 -33.97 -14.81 6.50
N ILE A 582 -33.18 -15.63 7.18
CA ILE A 582 -32.62 -16.90 6.69
C ILE A 582 -33.71 -17.85 6.18
N ASP A 583 -34.86 -17.92 6.84
CA ASP A 583 -35.95 -18.78 6.45
C ASP A 583 -36.47 -18.48 5.04
N LYS A 584 -36.42 -17.22 4.58
CA LYS A 584 -36.80 -16.85 3.22
C LYS A 584 -35.84 -17.43 2.19
N ALA A 585 -34.52 -17.33 2.46
CA ALA A 585 -33.49 -17.90 1.59
C ALA A 585 -33.58 -19.44 1.56
N VAL A 586 -33.83 -20.08 2.69
CA VAL A 586 -34.07 -21.56 2.74
C VAL A 586 -35.29 -21.97 1.93
N ALA A 587 -36.39 -21.21 2.03
CA ALA A 587 -37.59 -21.48 1.23
C ALA A 587 -37.34 -21.30 -0.28
N ALA A 588 -36.57 -20.28 -0.67
CA ALA A 588 -36.20 -20.04 -2.07
C ALA A 588 -35.31 -21.16 -2.64
N ALA A 589 -34.47 -21.80 -1.81
CA ALA A 589 -33.59 -22.89 -2.23
C ALA A 589 -34.36 -24.10 -2.79
N ALA A 590 -35.64 -24.31 -2.44
CA ALA A 590 -36.47 -25.38 -3.00
C ALA A 590 -36.71 -25.26 -4.51
N GLN A 591 -36.58 -24.05 -5.06
CA GLN A 591 -36.90 -23.71 -6.45
C GLN A 591 -35.71 -23.70 -7.41
N VAL A 592 -34.50 -24.02 -6.91
CA VAL A 592 -33.25 -23.87 -7.67
C VAL A 592 -32.43 -25.15 -7.73
N ASP A 593 -31.45 -25.18 -8.63
CA ASP A 593 -30.51 -26.27 -8.80
C ASP A 593 -29.24 -26.10 -7.96
N VAL A 594 -28.84 -24.86 -7.72
CA VAL A 594 -27.57 -24.49 -7.07
C VAL A 594 -27.75 -23.19 -6.29
N ILE A 595 -26.99 -23.06 -5.22
CA ILE A 595 -26.92 -21.86 -4.38
C ILE A 595 -25.55 -21.20 -4.58
N ILE A 596 -25.55 -19.89 -4.85
CA ILE A 596 -24.34 -19.03 -4.77
C ILE A 596 -24.52 -18.15 -3.54
N ALA A 597 -23.69 -18.36 -2.52
CA ALA A 597 -23.70 -17.58 -1.30
C ALA A 597 -22.54 -16.55 -1.36
N ALA A 598 -22.89 -15.30 -1.67
CA ALA A 598 -21.97 -14.16 -1.68
C ALA A 598 -21.91 -13.54 -0.28
N ILE A 599 -20.86 -13.89 0.44
CA ILE A 599 -20.63 -13.53 1.86
C ILE A 599 -19.29 -12.84 2.02
N GLY A 600 -19.07 -12.18 3.15
CA GLY A 600 -17.81 -11.49 3.42
C GLY A 600 -17.94 -10.23 4.25
N GLU A 601 -17.30 -9.17 3.82
CA GLU A 601 -17.27 -7.90 4.51
C GLU A 601 -17.97 -6.79 3.69
N ASN A 602 -18.50 -5.80 4.41
CA ASN A 602 -18.92 -4.52 3.83
C ASN A 602 -17.67 -3.65 3.58
N SER A 603 -17.83 -2.54 2.85
CA SER A 603 -16.71 -1.61 2.64
C SER A 603 -16.31 -0.90 3.93
N TYR A 604 -15.02 -0.75 4.12
CA TYR A 604 -14.39 -0.01 5.22
C TYR A 604 -12.98 0.40 4.82
N THR A 605 -12.41 1.35 5.55
CA THR A 605 -10.97 1.64 5.53
C THR A 605 -10.50 2.15 6.88
N GLU A 606 -9.22 1.97 7.21
CA GLU A 606 -8.54 2.47 8.41
C GLU A 606 -9.22 2.06 9.73
N THR A 607 -9.14 2.92 10.75
CA THR A 607 -9.67 2.67 12.11
C THR A 607 -11.13 2.21 12.15
N PRO A 608 -12.06 2.71 11.34
CA PRO A 608 -13.43 2.17 11.25
C PRO A 608 -13.47 0.66 10.94
N GLY A 609 -12.47 0.12 10.26
CA GLY A 609 -12.35 -1.32 9.95
C GLY A 609 -11.75 -2.19 11.05
N ASN A 610 -11.47 -1.65 12.25
CA ASN A 610 -10.96 -2.45 13.37
C ASN A 610 -11.90 -3.58 13.77
N LEU A 611 -11.33 -4.74 14.10
CA LEU A 611 -12.05 -5.94 14.53
C LEU A 611 -11.90 -6.20 16.02
N THR A 612 -12.89 -6.91 16.57
CA THR A 612 -12.82 -7.59 17.88
C THR A 612 -12.74 -9.10 17.75
N ASP A 613 -13.18 -9.64 16.62
CA ASP A 613 -13.16 -11.07 16.31
C ASP A 613 -12.87 -11.31 14.83
N LEU A 614 -12.05 -12.32 14.52
CA LEU A 614 -11.68 -12.65 13.15
C LEU A 614 -12.70 -13.58 12.46
N TRP A 615 -13.62 -14.22 13.20
CA TRP A 615 -14.68 -15.00 12.58
C TRP A 615 -15.56 -14.16 11.65
N LEU A 616 -15.94 -14.72 10.52
CA LEU A 616 -17.00 -14.15 9.70
C LEU A 616 -18.28 -14.05 10.54
N SER A 617 -19.15 -13.08 10.25
CA SER A 617 -20.41 -12.86 10.96
C SER A 617 -21.15 -14.16 11.23
N GLU A 618 -21.70 -14.29 12.44
CA GLU A 618 -22.49 -15.46 12.83
C GLU A 618 -23.74 -15.62 11.95
N ASN A 619 -24.41 -14.51 11.58
CA ASN A 619 -25.60 -14.58 10.71
C ASN A 619 -25.25 -15.12 9.34
N GLN A 620 -24.14 -14.70 8.74
CA GLN A 620 -23.67 -15.19 7.45
C GLN A 620 -23.29 -16.68 7.51
N ARG A 621 -22.59 -17.09 8.57
CA ARG A 621 -22.25 -18.51 8.76
C ARG A 621 -23.50 -19.37 9.02
N ASN A 622 -24.48 -18.88 9.78
CA ASN A 622 -25.74 -19.57 10.00
C ASN A 622 -26.57 -19.66 8.71
N LEU A 623 -26.58 -18.62 7.86
CA LEU A 623 -27.22 -18.68 6.54
C LEU A 623 -26.69 -19.87 5.72
N VAL A 624 -25.38 -20.03 5.64
CA VAL A 624 -24.77 -21.16 4.90
C VAL A 624 -25.10 -22.50 5.53
N LYS A 625 -25.06 -22.61 6.87
CA LYS A 625 -25.42 -23.86 7.59
C LYS A 625 -26.87 -24.28 7.36
N GLU A 626 -27.80 -23.32 7.42
CA GLU A 626 -29.22 -23.63 7.18
C GLU A 626 -29.48 -24.00 5.71
N LEU A 627 -28.86 -23.31 4.76
CA LEU A 627 -28.92 -23.65 3.35
C LEU A 627 -28.33 -25.03 3.05
N ALA A 628 -27.27 -25.44 3.72
CA ALA A 628 -26.68 -26.77 3.55
C ALA A 628 -27.65 -27.90 3.89
N LYS A 629 -28.57 -27.70 4.86
CA LYS A 629 -29.61 -28.68 5.22
C LYS A 629 -30.60 -28.96 4.08
N THR A 630 -30.72 -28.07 3.09
CA THR A 630 -31.59 -28.27 1.92
C THR A 630 -31.06 -29.33 0.96
N GLY A 631 -29.81 -29.75 1.09
CA GLY A 631 -29.10 -30.68 0.21
C GLY A 631 -28.74 -30.11 -1.16
N LYS A 632 -28.99 -28.83 -1.42
CA LYS A 632 -28.58 -28.16 -2.67
C LYS A 632 -27.07 -27.88 -2.63
N PRO A 633 -26.36 -28.04 -3.76
CA PRO A 633 -24.95 -27.70 -3.81
C PRO A 633 -24.73 -26.19 -3.63
N ILE A 634 -23.73 -25.83 -2.81
CA ILE A 634 -23.40 -24.47 -2.47
C ILE A 634 -22.06 -24.09 -3.10
N ILE A 635 -22.02 -22.93 -3.74
CA ILE A 635 -20.81 -22.22 -4.16
C ILE A 635 -20.66 -21.05 -3.20
N LEU A 636 -19.58 -21.02 -2.41
CA LEU A 636 -19.25 -19.85 -1.61
C LEU A 636 -18.46 -18.85 -2.46
N VAL A 637 -18.89 -17.62 -2.43
CA VAL A 637 -18.18 -16.46 -2.99
C VAL A 637 -17.79 -15.57 -1.81
N LEU A 638 -16.49 -15.51 -1.53
CA LEU A 638 -15.93 -14.68 -0.45
C LEU A 638 -15.56 -13.32 -1.04
N ASN A 639 -16.18 -12.26 -0.53
CA ASN A 639 -15.87 -10.89 -0.90
C ASN A 639 -15.37 -10.16 0.36
N GLU A 640 -14.07 -10.21 0.57
CA GLU A 640 -13.47 -9.77 1.83
C GLU A 640 -12.10 -9.11 1.61
N GLY A 641 -11.78 -8.10 2.41
CA GLY A 641 -10.51 -7.38 2.32
C GLY A 641 -9.38 -8.03 3.12
N ARG A 642 -9.71 -9.01 3.93
CA ARG A 642 -8.79 -9.78 4.79
C ARG A 642 -9.41 -11.13 5.08
N PRO A 643 -8.61 -12.17 5.38
CA PRO A 643 -9.17 -13.49 5.65
C PRO A 643 -10.05 -13.48 6.91
N ARG A 644 -11.29 -13.94 6.78
CA ARG A 644 -12.23 -14.14 7.89
C ARG A 644 -12.37 -15.65 8.14
N LEU A 645 -12.40 -16.05 9.41
CA LEU A 645 -12.48 -17.49 9.73
C LEU A 645 -13.81 -18.08 9.28
N ILE A 646 -13.75 -19.15 8.48
CA ILE A 646 -14.88 -19.85 7.85
C ILE A 646 -14.76 -21.37 7.94
N ALA A 647 -13.89 -21.88 8.81
CA ALA A 647 -13.59 -23.32 8.89
C ALA A 647 -14.80 -24.22 9.17
N ASP A 648 -15.88 -23.66 9.73
CA ASP A 648 -17.13 -24.35 10.03
C ASP A 648 -18.12 -24.41 8.86
N ILE A 649 -17.95 -23.57 7.83
CA ILE A 649 -18.83 -23.52 6.67
C ILE A 649 -18.15 -23.95 5.36
N GLU A 650 -16.83 -23.83 5.24
CA GLU A 650 -16.08 -24.25 4.05
C GLU A 650 -16.36 -25.72 3.66
N PRO A 651 -16.42 -26.70 4.59
CA PRO A 651 -16.70 -28.10 4.24
C PRO A 651 -18.08 -28.32 3.64
N LEU A 652 -19.01 -27.40 3.84
CA LEU A 652 -20.39 -27.49 3.32
C LEU A 652 -20.49 -27.08 1.85
N ALA A 653 -19.47 -26.43 1.31
CA ALA A 653 -19.44 -25.92 -0.06
C ALA A 653 -18.87 -26.92 -1.06
N LYS A 654 -19.41 -26.95 -2.27
CA LYS A 654 -18.90 -27.69 -3.44
C LYS A 654 -17.83 -26.91 -4.20
N ALA A 655 -17.88 -25.58 -4.13
CA ALA A 655 -16.83 -24.71 -4.63
C ALA A 655 -16.68 -23.49 -3.71
N VAL A 656 -15.48 -22.95 -3.68
CA VAL A 656 -15.15 -21.71 -2.97
C VAL A 656 -14.34 -20.83 -3.90
N VAL A 657 -14.80 -19.61 -4.11
CA VAL A 657 -14.11 -18.57 -4.87
C VAL A 657 -13.92 -17.38 -3.94
N ASP A 658 -12.67 -16.95 -3.75
CA ASP A 658 -12.35 -15.71 -3.06
C ASP A 658 -12.15 -14.62 -4.12
N ILE A 659 -13.08 -13.66 -4.16
CA ILE A 659 -12.98 -12.54 -5.09
C ILE A 659 -12.22 -11.35 -4.51
N LEU A 660 -11.87 -11.42 -3.22
CA LEU A 660 -11.24 -10.32 -2.49
C LEU A 660 -12.07 -9.03 -2.66
N ILE A 661 -11.45 -7.95 -3.15
CA ILE A 661 -12.14 -6.68 -3.49
C ILE A 661 -11.84 -6.33 -4.95
N PRO A 662 -12.58 -6.89 -5.92
CA PRO A 662 -12.21 -6.92 -7.33
C PRO A 662 -12.51 -5.62 -8.11
N GLY A 663 -13.04 -4.59 -7.44
CA GLY A 663 -13.39 -3.33 -8.08
C GLY A 663 -14.70 -3.35 -8.85
N ASN A 664 -14.89 -2.33 -9.67
CA ASN A 664 -16.16 -2.08 -10.36
C ASN A 664 -16.58 -3.17 -11.35
N TYR A 665 -15.64 -3.92 -11.91
CA TYR A 665 -15.91 -5.02 -12.86
C TYR A 665 -15.89 -6.41 -12.20
N GLY A 666 -15.83 -6.48 -10.86
CA GLY A 666 -15.77 -7.75 -10.14
C GLY A 666 -16.99 -8.63 -10.34
N GLY A 667 -18.19 -8.07 -10.42
CA GLY A 667 -19.38 -8.85 -10.72
C GLY A 667 -19.32 -9.52 -12.10
N ASP A 668 -18.91 -8.78 -13.12
CA ASP A 668 -18.74 -9.29 -14.48
C ASP A 668 -17.61 -10.31 -14.59
N ALA A 669 -16.48 -10.07 -13.91
CA ALA A 669 -15.36 -11.01 -13.84
C ALA A 669 -15.79 -12.34 -13.21
N LEU A 670 -16.44 -12.29 -12.04
CA LEU A 670 -16.97 -13.48 -11.38
C LEU A 670 -17.94 -14.25 -12.28
N ALA A 671 -18.87 -13.56 -12.94
CA ALA A 671 -19.83 -14.21 -13.84
C ALA A 671 -19.13 -14.91 -15.02
N ASN A 672 -18.09 -14.30 -15.62
CA ASN A 672 -17.27 -14.91 -16.67
C ASN A 672 -16.50 -16.13 -16.17
N LEU A 673 -15.89 -16.04 -14.98
CA LEU A 673 -15.15 -17.12 -14.36
C LEU A 673 -16.06 -18.29 -13.99
N LEU A 674 -17.20 -18.05 -13.35
CA LEU A 674 -18.17 -19.11 -13.00
C LEU A 674 -18.73 -19.81 -14.23
N ALA A 675 -18.97 -19.11 -15.33
CA ALA A 675 -19.44 -19.68 -16.60
C ALA A 675 -18.33 -20.42 -17.37
N GLY A 676 -17.07 -20.21 -17.02
CA GLY A 676 -15.92 -20.75 -17.74
C GLY A 676 -15.61 -20.02 -19.04
N ASP A 677 -16.12 -18.80 -19.24
CA ASP A 677 -15.74 -17.91 -20.35
C ASP A 677 -14.33 -17.35 -20.14
N ALA A 678 -13.95 -17.14 -18.88
CA ALA A 678 -12.58 -16.91 -18.43
C ALA A 678 -12.08 -18.09 -17.57
N ASN A 679 -10.76 -18.18 -17.35
CA ASN A 679 -10.16 -19.25 -16.56
C ASN A 679 -9.44 -18.67 -15.34
N PHE A 680 -9.67 -19.26 -14.17
CA PHE A 680 -8.99 -18.88 -12.94
C PHE A 680 -7.46 -19.05 -13.06
N SER A 681 -6.73 -18.06 -12.58
CA SER A 681 -5.28 -18.05 -12.60
C SER A 681 -4.63 -17.35 -11.42
N ALA A 682 -5.43 -16.77 -10.55
CA ALA A 682 -4.99 -16.09 -9.34
C ALA A 682 -4.49 -17.09 -8.28
N LYS A 683 -3.64 -16.61 -7.40
CA LYS A 683 -3.13 -17.36 -6.24
C LYS A 683 -3.30 -16.49 -4.98
N MET A 684 -3.52 -17.14 -3.83
CA MET A 684 -3.65 -16.42 -2.56
C MET A 684 -2.42 -15.55 -2.27
N PRO A 685 -2.60 -14.24 -2.06
CA PRO A 685 -1.51 -13.32 -1.78
C PRO A 685 -1.10 -13.32 -0.30
N TYR A 686 -1.80 -14.08 0.51
CA TYR A 686 -1.55 -14.28 1.93
C TYR A 686 -1.89 -15.70 2.36
N THR A 687 -1.39 -16.09 3.51
CA THR A 687 -1.77 -17.34 4.19
C THR A 687 -3.14 -17.16 4.84
N TYR A 688 -4.11 -17.97 4.45
CA TYR A 688 -5.46 -17.93 5.01
C TYR A 688 -5.53 -18.78 6.28
N PRO A 689 -5.75 -18.20 7.48
CA PRO A 689 -5.79 -18.93 8.72
C PRO A 689 -7.07 -19.80 8.80
N ARG A 690 -6.94 -20.98 9.41
CA ARG A 690 -8.08 -21.84 9.73
C ARG A 690 -8.68 -21.54 11.10
N GLU A 691 -7.82 -21.13 12.03
CA GLU A 691 -8.14 -20.96 13.45
C GLU A 691 -7.55 -19.66 13.97
N ILE A 692 -8.15 -19.10 15.02
CA ILE A 692 -7.75 -17.80 15.56
C ILE A 692 -6.30 -17.77 16.13
N ASN A 693 -5.75 -18.91 16.51
CA ASN A 693 -4.38 -19.03 17.02
C ASN A 693 -3.36 -19.41 15.93
N SER A 694 -3.77 -19.55 14.67
CA SER A 694 -2.92 -19.90 13.54
C SER A 694 -2.76 -18.73 12.58
N LEU A 695 -2.21 -17.62 13.07
CA LEU A 695 -1.94 -16.41 12.29
C LEU A 695 -0.52 -16.44 11.69
N ASN A 696 -0.06 -17.61 11.27
CA ASN A 696 1.25 -17.80 10.65
C ASN A 696 1.24 -17.29 9.21
N THR A 697 2.37 -16.76 8.78
CA THR A 697 2.64 -16.49 7.36
C THR A 697 3.33 -17.70 6.73
N TYR A 698 3.40 -17.79 5.38
CA TYR A 698 3.96 -18.96 4.68
C TYR A 698 5.45 -19.22 5.01
N ASP A 699 6.15 -18.19 5.46
CA ASP A 699 7.57 -18.18 5.81
C ASP A 699 7.81 -18.32 7.32
N TYR A 700 6.89 -19.02 7.99
CA TYR A 700 7.01 -19.32 9.42
C TYR A 700 8.35 -20.01 9.75
N LYS A 701 8.78 -19.95 11.00
CA LYS A 701 10.01 -20.62 11.44
C LYS A 701 9.77 -22.12 11.55
N VAL A 702 10.74 -22.92 11.15
CA VAL A 702 10.62 -24.39 11.21
C VAL A 702 10.24 -24.90 12.59
N SER A 703 10.64 -24.18 13.65
CA SER A 703 10.29 -24.52 15.04
C SER A 703 8.83 -24.29 15.40
N GLU A 704 8.05 -23.56 14.59
CA GLU A 704 6.62 -23.32 14.81
C GLU A 704 5.76 -24.54 14.41
N GLU A 705 6.31 -25.50 13.67
CA GLU A 705 5.61 -26.70 13.19
C GLU A 705 6.14 -28.03 13.80
N VAL A 706 7.24 -27.99 14.53
CA VAL A 706 7.89 -29.21 15.04
C VAL A 706 7.31 -29.63 16.38
N GLY A 707 6.77 -30.84 16.44
CA GLY A 707 6.47 -31.51 17.68
C GLY A 707 7.75 -31.90 18.43
N THR A 708 8.11 -31.17 19.48
CA THR A 708 9.42 -31.21 20.10
C THR A 708 9.56 -32.23 21.24
N MET A 709 8.47 -32.90 21.69
CA MET A 709 8.49 -33.80 22.81
C MET A 709 7.87 -35.17 22.47
N ALA A 710 8.54 -35.92 21.63
CA ALA A 710 8.14 -37.32 21.32
C ALA A 710 8.19 -38.19 22.58
N GLY A 711 7.07 -38.85 22.89
CA GLY A 711 6.99 -39.91 23.88
C GLY A 711 6.40 -39.51 25.24
N ALA A 712 6.57 -38.29 25.75
CA ALA A 712 6.00 -37.87 27.02
C ALA A 712 4.72 -37.05 26.89
N TYR A 713 4.62 -36.30 25.82
CA TYR A 713 3.49 -35.42 25.51
C TYR A 713 3.23 -35.46 24.02
N ASN A 714 1.98 -35.67 23.61
CA ASN A 714 1.55 -35.48 22.23
C ASN A 714 1.25 -34.00 22.02
N TYR A 715 2.24 -33.27 21.52
CA TYR A 715 2.01 -31.91 20.99
C TYR A 715 1.66 -32.00 19.51
N ASP A 716 0.52 -31.46 19.15
CA ASP A 716 0.22 -31.09 17.76
C ASP A 716 0.65 -29.65 17.55
N ALA A 717 1.84 -29.45 17.01
CA ALA A 717 2.40 -28.15 16.69
C ALA A 717 2.27 -27.81 15.20
N LYS A 718 1.34 -28.46 14.49
CA LYS A 718 1.11 -28.16 13.07
C LYS A 718 0.53 -26.79 12.89
N VAL A 719 1.06 -26.08 11.88
CA VAL A 719 0.47 -24.83 11.41
C VAL A 719 -0.86 -25.15 10.73
N SER A 720 -1.97 -24.69 11.34
CA SER A 720 -3.32 -24.97 10.87
C SER A 720 -3.76 -23.87 9.88
N LEU A 721 -3.76 -24.22 8.59
CA LEU A 721 -4.12 -23.30 7.51
C LEU A 721 -5.44 -23.71 6.85
N GLN A 722 -6.22 -22.73 6.42
CA GLN A 722 -7.31 -22.97 5.48
C GLN A 722 -6.76 -23.12 4.07
N TRP A 723 -5.97 -22.16 3.62
CA TRP A 723 -5.22 -22.20 2.36
C TRP A 723 -3.86 -21.50 2.51
N PRO A 724 -2.78 -22.08 1.95
CA PRO A 724 -1.47 -21.47 2.03
C PRO A 724 -1.31 -20.33 1.01
N PHE A 725 -0.37 -19.41 1.28
CA PHE A 725 0.12 -18.44 0.30
C PHE A 725 0.52 -19.14 -1.01
N GLY A 726 0.15 -18.53 -2.14
CA GLY A 726 0.43 -19.08 -3.47
C GLY A 726 -0.53 -20.20 -3.90
N TYR A 727 -1.54 -20.54 -3.09
CA TYR A 727 -2.56 -21.53 -3.45
C TYR A 727 -3.64 -20.91 -4.37
N GLY A 728 -4.10 -21.68 -5.33
CA GLY A 728 -5.20 -21.32 -6.24
C GLY A 728 -5.32 -22.37 -7.34
N LEU A 729 -6.56 -22.73 -7.68
CA LEU A 729 -6.93 -23.70 -8.69
C LEU A 729 -7.18 -23.05 -10.05
N SER A 730 -7.28 -23.87 -11.08
CA SER A 730 -7.63 -23.47 -12.45
C SER A 730 -8.55 -24.54 -13.06
N TYR A 731 -9.25 -24.19 -14.15
CA TYR A 731 -9.97 -25.19 -14.97
C TYR A 731 -9.06 -26.03 -15.87
N THR A 732 -7.74 -25.76 -15.81
CA THR A 732 -6.72 -26.59 -16.46
C THR A 732 -5.70 -27.04 -15.43
N THR A 733 -4.79 -27.92 -15.84
CA THR A 733 -3.75 -28.46 -14.96
C THR A 733 -2.37 -28.18 -15.53
N PHE A 734 -1.39 -27.94 -14.65
CA PHE A 734 -0.02 -27.68 -15.03
C PHE A 734 0.91 -28.72 -14.41
N GLU A 735 1.86 -29.17 -15.19
CA GLU A 735 2.93 -30.09 -14.77
C GLU A 735 4.27 -29.36 -14.82
N TYR A 736 5.04 -29.51 -13.76
CA TYR A 736 6.39 -28.97 -13.64
C TYR A 736 7.41 -30.09 -13.79
N ALA A 737 8.42 -29.86 -14.61
CA ALA A 737 9.48 -30.83 -14.87
C ALA A 737 10.84 -30.15 -15.07
N ASN A 738 11.90 -30.93 -15.03
CA ASN A 738 13.24 -30.52 -15.43
C ASN A 738 13.79 -29.29 -14.68
N LEU A 739 13.52 -29.18 -13.38
CA LEU A 739 14.15 -28.13 -12.55
C LEU A 739 15.67 -28.29 -12.62
N LYS A 740 16.37 -27.24 -13.05
CA LYS A 740 17.82 -27.19 -13.19
C LYS A 740 18.37 -25.91 -12.62
N VAL A 741 19.56 -26.02 -12.04
CA VAL A 741 20.38 -24.85 -11.62
C VAL A 741 21.72 -25.01 -12.32
N ASP A 742 22.23 -23.92 -12.89
CA ASP A 742 23.48 -23.92 -13.69
C ASP A 742 24.72 -24.24 -12.84
N LYS A 743 24.66 -24.02 -11.52
CA LYS A 743 25.76 -24.23 -10.57
C LYS A 743 25.30 -25.06 -9.37
N SER A 744 26.04 -26.10 -9.03
CA SER A 744 25.83 -26.87 -7.81
C SER A 744 26.48 -26.23 -6.56
N SER A 745 27.46 -25.34 -6.77
CA SER A 745 28.15 -24.57 -5.72
C SER A 745 28.32 -23.12 -6.15
N PHE A 746 28.18 -22.19 -5.21
CA PHE A 746 28.19 -20.74 -5.47
C PHE A 746 28.80 -19.94 -4.32
N THR A 747 29.13 -18.69 -4.61
CA THR A 747 29.52 -17.63 -3.65
C THR A 747 28.50 -16.49 -3.68
N ALA A 748 28.63 -15.53 -2.78
CA ALA A 748 27.74 -14.37 -2.71
C ALA A 748 27.74 -13.49 -3.97
N ASP A 749 28.80 -13.56 -4.77
CA ASP A 749 28.96 -12.74 -5.97
C ASP A 749 28.44 -13.41 -7.24
N ASP A 750 27.94 -14.67 -7.12
CA ASP A 750 27.36 -15.42 -8.23
C ASP A 750 25.92 -15.02 -8.54
N ILE A 751 25.51 -15.30 -9.76
CA ILE A 751 24.10 -15.36 -10.17
C ILE A 751 23.79 -16.81 -10.50
N LEU A 752 22.75 -17.36 -9.88
CA LEU A 752 22.23 -18.70 -10.14
C LEU A 752 21.16 -18.61 -11.22
N THR A 753 21.35 -19.35 -12.34
CA THR A 753 20.34 -19.49 -13.38
C THR A 753 19.47 -20.70 -13.06
N VAL A 754 18.23 -20.46 -12.64
CA VAL A 754 17.27 -21.51 -12.28
C VAL A 754 16.23 -21.64 -13.38
N SER A 755 16.10 -22.83 -13.95
CA SER A 755 15.14 -23.08 -15.03
C SER A 755 14.22 -24.26 -14.71
N VAL A 756 12.98 -24.19 -15.19
CA VAL A 756 11.96 -25.24 -15.05
C VAL A 756 11.06 -25.28 -16.27
N ASP A 757 10.67 -26.46 -16.70
CA ASP A 757 9.65 -26.62 -17.74
C ASP A 757 8.26 -26.68 -17.10
N VAL A 758 7.32 -25.88 -17.65
CA VAL A 758 5.92 -25.87 -17.24
C VAL A 758 5.05 -26.22 -18.43
N LYS A 759 4.25 -27.28 -18.29
CA LYS A 759 3.37 -27.79 -19.33
C LYS A 759 1.92 -27.65 -18.91
N ASN A 760 1.06 -27.15 -19.81
CA ASN A 760 -0.38 -27.24 -19.65
C ASN A 760 -0.83 -28.63 -20.07
N THR A 761 -1.26 -29.47 -19.13
CA THR A 761 -1.70 -30.85 -19.35
C THR A 761 -3.23 -30.99 -19.50
N GLY A 762 -3.97 -29.90 -19.30
CA GLY A 762 -5.41 -29.89 -19.42
C GLY A 762 -5.89 -29.50 -20.82
N ALA A 763 -7.22 -29.42 -20.99
CA ALA A 763 -7.88 -29.16 -22.27
C ALA A 763 -8.19 -27.67 -22.53
N ARG A 764 -7.86 -26.78 -21.61
CA ARG A 764 -8.13 -25.33 -21.73
C ARG A 764 -6.83 -24.54 -21.67
N ALA A 765 -6.81 -23.40 -22.36
CA ALA A 765 -5.75 -22.41 -22.16
C ALA A 765 -5.80 -21.88 -20.73
N GLY A 766 -4.65 -21.59 -20.15
CA GLY A 766 -4.56 -21.06 -18.80
C GLY A 766 -3.30 -20.25 -18.56
N LYS A 767 -3.31 -19.47 -17.49
CA LYS A 767 -2.13 -18.77 -17.00
C LYS A 767 -1.69 -19.40 -15.68
N GLU A 768 -0.38 -19.48 -15.46
CA GLU A 768 0.20 -20.04 -14.23
C GLU A 768 1.22 -19.08 -13.65
N ALA A 769 1.16 -18.89 -12.35
CA ALA A 769 2.17 -18.15 -11.58
C ALA A 769 3.25 -19.14 -11.15
N VAL A 770 4.45 -19.00 -11.70
CA VAL A 770 5.63 -19.81 -11.39
C VAL A 770 6.39 -19.13 -10.26
N LEU A 771 6.48 -19.78 -9.09
CA LEU A 771 7.04 -19.23 -7.86
C LEU A 771 8.35 -19.94 -7.53
N LEU A 772 9.45 -19.20 -7.42
CA LEU A 772 10.74 -19.71 -7.00
C LEU A 772 10.96 -19.45 -5.51
N TYR A 773 11.10 -20.52 -4.72
CA TYR A 773 11.42 -20.44 -3.30
C TYR A 773 12.84 -20.95 -3.01
N SER A 774 13.38 -20.53 -1.87
CA SER A 774 14.57 -21.13 -1.26
C SER A 774 14.30 -21.47 0.20
N SER A 775 14.98 -22.52 0.68
CA SER A 775 15.13 -22.84 2.11
C SER A 775 16.61 -22.88 2.43
N ASP A 776 17.01 -22.21 3.50
CA ASP A 776 18.30 -22.40 4.14
C ASP A 776 18.16 -23.55 5.15
N LEU A 777 18.98 -24.58 5.05
CA LEU A 777 18.79 -25.76 5.87
C LEU A 777 19.40 -25.62 7.28
N VAL A 778 20.47 -24.83 7.41
CA VAL A 778 21.16 -24.57 8.68
C VAL A 778 21.74 -23.17 8.66
N ALA A 779 21.32 -22.33 9.58
CA ALA A 779 21.83 -20.97 9.73
C ALA A 779 22.15 -20.63 11.19
N SER A 780 22.93 -19.60 11.43
CA SER A 780 23.25 -19.09 12.77
C SER A 780 22.08 -18.46 13.51
N ILE A 781 20.95 -18.21 12.81
CA ILE A 781 19.64 -17.88 13.37
C ILE A 781 18.61 -18.90 12.89
N VAL A 782 17.45 -19.01 13.57
CA VAL A 782 16.40 -19.95 13.13
C VAL A 782 15.92 -19.53 11.73
N PRO A 783 16.15 -20.41 10.71
CA PRO A 783 15.76 -20.09 9.34
C PRO A 783 14.25 -20.10 9.15
N ASP A 784 13.78 -19.38 8.11
CA ASP A 784 12.42 -19.49 7.63
C ASP A 784 12.22 -20.86 6.96
N ASN A 785 11.03 -21.44 7.07
CA ASN A 785 10.68 -22.70 6.38
C ASN A 785 10.97 -22.62 4.87
N LYS A 786 10.58 -21.54 4.25
CA LYS A 786 10.92 -21.18 2.87
C LYS A 786 10.73 -19.68 2.66
N ARG A 787 11.40 -19.12 1.65
CA ARG A 787 11.24 -17.71 1.26
C ARG A 787 11.06 -17.62 -0.25
N LEU A 788 10.06 -16.86 -0.70
CA LEU A 788 9.91 -16.50 -2.10
C LEU A 788 11.12 -15.66 -2.53
N ARG A 789 11.70 -16.00 -3.68
CA ARG A 789 12.87 -15.30 -4.24
C ARG A 789 12.55 -14.59 -5.53
N ASP A 790 11.66 -15.19 -6.32
CA ASP A 790 11.20 -14.59 -7.56
C ASP A 790 9.87 -15.22 -8.00
N PHE A 791 9.17 -14.57 -8.92
CA PHE A 791 7.99 -15.11 -9.57
C PHE A 791 7.79 -14.54 -10.97
N THR A 792 7.05 -15.29 -11.79
CA THR A 792 6.59 -14.81 -13.10
C THR A 792 5.26 -15.44 -13.47
N LYS A 793 4.46 -14.75 -14.28
CA LYS A 793 3.18 -15.25 -14.81
C LYS A 793 3.37 -15.64 -16.26
N ILE A 794 2.94 -16.84 -16.64
CA ILE A 794 3.02 -17.34 -18.01
C ILE A 794 1.64 -17.80 -18.51
N ALA A 795 1.39 -17.65 -19.81
CA ALA A 795 0.20 -18.18 -20.47
C ALA A 795 0.58 -19.39 -21.31
N LEU A 796 -0.24 -20.45 -21.24
CA LEU A 796 0.01 -21.72 -21.95
C LEU A 796 -1.27 -22.22 -22.63
N GLN A 797 -1.15 -22.62 -23.91
CA GLN A 797 -2.20 -23.33 -24.61
C GLN A 797 -2.25 -24.81 -24.18
N PRO A 798 -3.37 -25.54 -24.43
CA PRO A 798 -3.45 -26.96 -24.16
C PRO A 798 -2.26 -27.73 -24.81
N GLY A 799 -1.54 -28.51 -24.02
CA GLY A 799 -0.38 -29.28 -24.47
C GLY A 799 0.93 -28.47 -24.61
N GLU A 800 0.88 -27.13 -24.54
CA GLU A 800 2.06 -26.26 -24.65
C GLU A 800 2.99 -26.44 -23.43
N THR A 801 4.29 -26.43 -23.71
CA THR A 801 5.34 -26.38 -22.68
C THR A 801 6.20 -25.14 -22.87
N LYS A 802 6.47 -24.40 -21.77
CA LYS A 802 7.42 -23.30 -21.74
C LYS A 802 8.48 -23.53 -20.68
N THR A 803 9.73 -23.22 -21.02
CA THR A 803 10.81 -23.15 -20.05
C THR A 803 10.82 -21.76 -19.42
N VAL A 804 10.67 -21.71 -18.10
CA VAL A 804 10.80 -20.49 -17.30
C VAL A 804 12.21 -20.45 -16.71
N THR A 805 12.84 -19.30 -16.79
CA THR A 805 14.19 -19.07 -16.28
C THR A 805 14.23 -17.86 -15.34
N PHE A 806 14.80 -18.06 -14.16
CA PHE A 806 15.05 -17.02 -13.17
C PHE A 806 16.56 -16.75 -13.06
N GLN A 807 16.92 -15.49 -12.91
CA GLN A 807 18.27 -15.04 -12.58
C GLN A 807 18.28 -14.65 -11.09
N LEU A 808 18.81 -15.52 -10.24
CA LEU A 808 18.85 -15.33 -8.80
C LEU A 808 20.24 -14.89 -8.35
N PRO A 809 20.49 -13.60 -8.06
CA PRO A 809 21.72 -13.17 -7.41
C PRO A 809 21.86 -13.87 -6.06
N ALA A 810 22.98 -14.54 -5.84
CA ALA A 810 23.18 -15.35 -4.63
C ALA A 810 23.10 -14.52 -3.35
N LYS A 811 23.48 -13.23 -3.40
CA LYS A 811 23.29 -12.31 -2.28
C LYS A 811 21.82 -12.18 -1.82
N ASN A 812 20.83 -12.44 -2.68
CA ASN A 812 19.43 -12.42 -2.32
C ASN A 812 19.03 -13.60 -1.43
N LEU A 813 19.90 -14.62 -1.25
CA LEU A 813 19.74 -15.71 -0.27
C LEU A 813 20.15 -15.29 1.15
N ALA A 814 20.82 -14.17 1.32
CA ALA A 814 21.27 -13.65 2.61
C ALA A 814 20.09 -13.35 3.57
N PHE A 815 20.42 -13.32 4.84
CA PHE A 815 19.56 -12.91 5.95
C PHE A 815 20.25 -11.86 6.82
N VAL A 816 19.53 -11.23 7.74
CA VAL A 816 20.11 -10.31 8.74
C VAL A 816 20.41 -11.08 10.01
N ASN A 817 21.67 -11.12 10.40
CA ASN A 817 22.15 -11.86 11.56
C ASN A 817 21.81 -11.18 12.90
N ALA A 818 22.24 -11.77 14.01
CA ALA A 818 21.95 -11.25 15.35
C ALA A 818 22.58 -9.86 15.61
N GLU A 819 23.68 -9.54 14.91
CA GLU A 819 24.34 -8.22 14.98
C GLU A 819 23.71 -7.17 14.05
N GLY A 820 22.63 -7.49 13.35
CA GLY A 820 21.93 -6.59 12.44
C GLY A 820 22.63 -6.38 11.09
N ARG A 821 23.54 -7.28 10.70
CA ARG A 821 24.26 -7.24 9.42
C ARG A 821 23.74 -8.30 8.46
N TRP A 822 23.70 -7.95 7.18
CA TRP A 822 23.43 -8.92 6.14
C TRP A 822 24.53 -9.99 6.08
N MET A 823 24.12 -11.26 6.02
CA MET A 823 25.01 -12.41 5.97
C MET A 823 24.46 -13.51 5.07
N LEU A 824 25.31 -14.06 4.23
CA LEU A 824 25.10 -15.33 3.52
C LEU A 824 26.11 -16.31 4.09
N GLU A 825 25.64 -17.40 4.69
CA GLU A 825 26.50 -18.40 5.33
C GLU A 825 26.86 -19.53 4.34
N GLU A 826 28.07 -20.08 4.54
CA GLU A 826 28.44 -21.35 3.96
C GLU A 826 27.46 -22.41 4.45
N GLY A 827 26.87 -23.17 3.52
CA GLY A 827 25.84 -24.16 3.85
C GLY A 827 25.03 -24.60 2.65
N GLU A 828 24.15 -25.55 2.89
CA GLU A 828 23.27 -26.11 1.88
C GLU A 828 21.95 -25.35 1.81
N PHE A 829 21.55 -25.00 0.60
CA PHE A 829 20.27 -24.39 0.28
C PHE A 829 19.44 -25.30 -0.62
N VAL A 830 18.12 -25.23 -0.49
CA VAL A 830 17.19 -25.94 -1.36
C VAL A 830 16.38 -24.94 -2.16
N LEU A 831 16.52 -24.93 -3.46
CA LEU A 831 15.66 -24.17 -4.39
C LEU A 831 14.43 -25.02 -4.73
N LYS A 832 13.24 -24.39 -4.77
CA LYS A 832 11.96 -25.09 -4.91
C LYS A 832 11.07 -24.37 -5.93
N ILE A 833 10.49 -25.14 -6.86
CA ILE A 833 9.43 -24.67 -7.77
C ILE A 833 8.35 -25.75 -7.86
N GLY A 834 7.12 -25.43 -7.49
CA GLY A 834 6.07 -26.43 -7.34
C GLY A 834 6.46 -27.51 -6.34
N LYS A 835 6.49 -28.78 -6.78
CA LYS A 835 6.93 -29.92 -5.97
C LYS A 835 8.40 -30.31 -6.21
N LEU A 836 9.07 -29.65 -7.15
CA LEU A 836 10.45 -29.94 -7.52
C LEU A 836 11.42 -29.20 -6.59
N THR A 837 12.53 -29.87 -6.28
CA THR A 837 13.59 -29.33 -5.42
C THR A 837 14.96 -29.56 -6.05
N GLN A 838 15.90 -28.64 -5.83
CA GLN A 838 17.29 -28.76 -6.23
C GLN A 838 18.19 -28.19 -5.13
N ASN A 839 19.10 -29.01 -4.63
CA ASN A 839 20.08 -28.60 -3.65
C ASN A 839 21.25 -27.86 -4.29
N VAL A 840 21.72 -26.82 -3.64
CA VAL A 840 22.88 -26.01 -4.04
C VAL A 840 23.70 -25.65 -2.80
N GLN A 841 25.03 -25.55 -2.95
CA GLN A 841 25.95 -25.33 -1.85
C GLN A 841 26.55 -23.92 -1.89
N CYS A 842 26.30 -23.11 -0.87
CA CYS A 842 27.10 -21.91 -0.64
C CYS A 842 28.49 -22.34 -0.11
N SER A 843 29.56 -21.96 -0.81
CA SER A 843 30.92 -22.41 -0.51
C SER A 843 31.70 -21.48 0.41
N GLN A 844 31.15 -20.31 0.74
CA GLN A 844 31.86 -19.30 1.53
C GLN A 844 30.89 -18.36 2.22
N THR A 845 31.10 -18.15 3.52
CA THR A 845 30.36 -17.12 4.29
C THR A 845 30.78 -15.72 3.87
N LYS A 846 29.80 -14.86 3.64
CA LYS A 846 29.96 -13.43 3.35
C LYS A 846 29.12 -12.61 4.31
N VAL A 847 29.75 -11.64 4.98
CA VAL A 847 29.09 -10.63 5.79
C VAL A 847 29.29 -9.27 5.14
N TRP A 848 28.23 -8.47 5.05
CA TRP A 848 28.32 -7.12 4.50
C TRP A 848 28.34 -6.09 5.61
N ASP A 849 29.28 -5.15 5.51
CA ASP A 849 29.39 -4.00 6.42
C ASP A 849 28.47 -2.84 6.01
N THR A 850 27.78 -2.99 4.87
CA THR A 850 26.80 -2.03 4.38
C THR A 850 25.40 -2.40 4.83
N PRO A 851 24.54 -1.44 5.18
CA PRO A 851 23.16 -1.71 5.62
C PRO A 851 22.25 -2.27 4.50
N ASN A 852 22.63 -2.09 3.24
CA ASN A 852 21.91 -2.55 2.06
C ASN A 852 22.83 -3.34 1.14
N ILE A 853 22.31 -4.44 0.59
CA ILE A 853 23.02 -5.34 -0.34
C ILE A 853 22.33 -5.45 -1.69
#